data_6f5642770deef88d799265262425ddd5
#
_entry.id   6f5642770deef88d799265262425ddd5
#
_cell.length_a   1.000
_cell.length_b   1.000
_cell.length_c   1.000
_cell.angle_alpha   90.00
_cell.angle_beta   90.00
_cell.angle_gamma   90.00
#
_symmetry.space_group_name_H-M   'P 1'
#
loop_
_entity.id
_entity.type
_entity.pdbx_description
1 polymer ?
#
loop_
_entity_poly.entity_id
_entity_poly.type
_entity_poly.pdbx_seq_one_letter_code
_entity_poly.pdbx_strand_id
1 'polypeptide(L)'
;MIKHISFSKSWIAFLALTACSSTTEPTTTITMQSDFPTPPSAAIKADTFQEFGNERIDNYFWLKEKENPEVLAYLNAENAYCDTVMKSTLPLQEKLFAEMKGRIKETDETVPQSDNGYLYYSRTEEGKQYRIYCRKKGDVNSPEEVVFDVNKMAEGKPSFIFAGYDISTNNKLAAYASNETGSFADFTLKIKDLETGNDLAINIEKVQGFTWANDSKTIFYTLGNEALRAWRVYRIEISNNKPAELVFEEPNEQFIVGIEKSKTNDFIFISTGSFTTSEYHFLPANEPTGKFKVFIPRVKDVEYHVNHHKDKFFIQYKDRENLNSMVYEAPLKGYEDRSTWKVFIPHDKDAKLEGLDIFQDYLAAQIRRNGLNEIRVIGLKSGDQKTISFPEPVYTAYMNGTPEYTSTTLRYSYTSLNRPNSVFEYELSTGKSTLLKQQEIPGGFNPDDYAVERVWATASDGVQVPMSIVYKKSLKKDGSNPALLYSYGSYGASSDAYFISSFYSLIDRGFVFAIAQIRGGSDMGEQWYEDGKLLKKKNTFTDFISCAEKLIADKFTASDKLAIMGGSAGGLLVGAVANMRPELFNTVVAQVPFVDVINTMLDTSLPLTTQEYEEWGNPNEEEYYKYMLSYSPYDNIKAQNYPNMLITGGLNDSQVGYQEPAKFAAKLRAMKTDNNILLLKTNMESGHGGATGRFDALKETAFEVAFILNRVGIND
;
A
#
# COMPACT_ATOMS: atom_id res chain seq x y z
N MET A 1 -48.03 -3.60 50.08
CA MET A 1 -48.51 -4.83 50.73
C MET A 1 -47.38 -5.85 50.68
N ILE A 2 -46.51 -5.96 51.68
CA ILE A 2 -46.58 -6.64 52.94
C ILE A 2 -47.02 -8.11 52.75
N LYS A 3 -46.10 -9.03 52.96
CA LYS A 3 -45.84 -9.95 54.10
C LYS A 3 -44.86 -11.02 53.59
N HIS A 4 -43.65 -11.19 54.13
CA HIS A 4 -43.23 -11.83 55.38
C HIS A 4 -43.74 -13.27 55.62
N ILE A 5 -42.76 -14.15 55.89
CA ILE A 5 -42.61 -15.09 57.03
C ILE A 5 -41.72 -16.25 56.50
N SER A 6 -40.53 -16.60 56.96
CA SER A 6 -39.88 -16.81 58.27
C SER A 6 -39.72 -18.32 58.64
N PHE A 7 -38.48 -18.69 58.98
CA PHE A 7 -37.91 -19.64 59.95
C PHE A 7 -38.22 -21.17 59.93
N SER A 8 -37.20 -22.03 59.99
CA SER A 8 -36.65 -22.64 61.20
C SER A 8 -35.54 -23.66 60.88
N LYS A 9 -34.33 -23.46 61.43
CA LYS A 9 -33.74 -24.15 62.63
C LYS A 9 -33.30 -25.61 62.43
N SER A 10 -31.97 -25.76 62.39
CA SER A 10 -31.09 -26.57 63.25
C SER A 10 -31.35 -28.08 63.45
N TRP A 11 -30.27 -28.85 63.15
CA TRP A 11 -29.78 -29.89 64.06
C TRP A 11 -28.24 -30.05 63.87
N ILE A 12 -27.58 -30.00 65.07
CA ILE A 12 -26.14 -30.28 65.28
C ILE A 12 -26.06 -31.79 65.58
N ALA A 13 -25.06 -32.44 64.94
CA ALA A 13 -24.58 -33.71 65.45
C ALA A 13 -23.03 -33.72 65.39
N PHE A 14 -22.41 -33.78 66.53
CA PHE A 14 -21.00 -34.08 66.78
C PHE A 14 -20.73 -35.56 66.50
N LEU A 15 -19.61 -35.86 65.79
CA LEU A 15 -18.88 -37.11 66.02
C LEU A 15 -17.47 -37.07 65.46
N ALA A 16 -16.55 -37.20 66.41
CA ALA A 16 -15.24 -37.90 66.42
C ALA A 16 -14.21 -37.69 65.25
N LEU A 17 -13.10 -37.17 65.71
CA LEU A 17 -11.78 -37.24 65.03
C LEU A 17 -11.29 -38.68 64.86
N THR A 18 -10.97 -39.06 63.64
CA THR A 18 -9.95 -40.08 63.39
C THR A 18 -8.92 -39.46 62.44
N ALA A 19 -7.70 -39.31 62.89
CA ALA A 19 -6.55 -38.90 62.12
C ALA A 19 -6.18 -39.96 61.11
N CYS A 20 -6.35 -39.69 59.81
CA CYS A 20 -5.66 -40.42 58.74
C CYS A 20 -4.61 -39.48 58.17
N SER A 21 -3.36 -39.86 58.32
CA SER A 21 -2.21 -39.31 57.65
C SER A 21 -2.33 -39.55 56.12
N SER A 22 -2.71 -38.55 55.38
CA SER A 22 -2.61 -38.56 53.91
C SER A 22 -1.21 -38.14 53.51
N THR A 23 -0.45 -39.09 53.02
CA THR A 23 0.75 -38.84 52.20
C THR A 23 0.32 -38.02 50.98
N THR A 24 0.72 -36.77 50.93
CA THR A 24 0.67 -35.94 49.70
C THR A 24 1.66 -36.52 48.68
N GLU A 25 1.14 -37.20 47.67
CA GLU A 25 1.90 -37.46 46.47
C GLU A 25 2.22 -36.08 45.82
N PRO A 26 3.45 -35.87 45.30
CA PRO A 26 3.79 -34.65 44.59
C PRO A 26 2.96 -34.62 43.31
N THR A 27 2.10 -33.60 43.17
CA THR A 27 1.45 -33.29 41.90
C THR A 27 2.53 -33.00 40.88
N THR A 28 2.80 -33.98 40.02
CA THR A 28 3.68 -33.78 38.86
C THR A 28 2.97 -32.82 37.94
N THR A 29 3.37 -31.57 37.97
CA THR A 29 3.00 -30.58 36.95
C THR A 29 3.57 -31.13 35.63
N ILE A 30 2.73 -31.71 34.79
CA ILE A 30 3.07 -32.04 33.42
C ILE A 30 3.24 -30.68 32.73
N THR A 31 4.47 -30.18 32.72
CA THR A 31 4.88 -29.16 31.76
C THR A 31 4.74 -29.82 30.40
N MET A 32 3.74 -29.48 29.64
CA MET A 32 3.68 -29.78 28.22
C MET A 32 4.91 -29.10 27.62
N GLN A 33 5.92 -29.91 27.32
CA GLN A 33 7.09 -29.47 26.59
C GLN A 33 6.59 -29.07 25.21
N SER A 34 6.72 -27.81 24.85
CA SER A 34 6.39 -27.34 23.49
C SER A 34 7.23 -28.14 22.51
N ASP A 35 6.64 -28.66 21.44
CA ASP A 35 7.34 -29.38 20.38
C ASP A 35 8.36 -28.48 19.63
N PHE A 36 8.46 -27.21 20.02
CA PHE A 36 9.33 -26.21 19.42
C PHE A 36 10.46 -25.79 20.36
N PRO A 37 11.61 -25.34 19.81
CA PRO A 37 12.70 -24.79 20.61
C PRO A 37 12.24 -23.54 21.38
N THR A 38 12.99 -23.18 22.39
CA THR A 38 12.76 -21.91 23.11
C THR A 38 12.95 -20.73 22.16
N PRO A 39 11.98 -19.81 22.05
CA PRO A 39 12.11 -18.64 21.18
C PRO A 39 13.26 -17.73 21.64
N PRO A 40 13.89 -16.98 20.73
CA PRO A 40 14.90 -15.99 21.07
C PRO A 40 14.34 -14.91 22.01
N SER A 41 15.18 -14.39 22.89
CA SER A 41 14.83 -13.28 23.78
C SER A 41 15.78 -12.14 23.53
N ALA A 42 15.25 -10.96 23.18
CA ALA A 42 16.05 -9.74 23.09
C ALA A 42 16.50 -9.28 24.48
N ALA A 43 17.72 -8.77 24.56
CA ALA A 43 18.24 -8.20 25.80
C ALA A 43 17.42 -6.98 26.23
N ILE A 44 17.14 -6.87 27.52
CA ILE A 44 16.52 -5.68 28.10
C ILE A 44 17.59 -4.63 28.32
N LYS A 45 17.53 -3.54 27.56
CA LYS A 45 18.38 -2.33 27.71
C LYS A 45 17.43 -1.15 27.79
N ALA A 46 17.02 -0.77 29.01
CA ALA A 46 15.99 0.20 29.22
C ALA A 46 16.46 1.63 28.88
N ASP A 47 15.78 2.26 27.94
CA ASP A 47 15.83 3.70 27.69
C ASP A 47 14.58 4.36 28.28
N THR A 48 14.74 5.54 28.87
CA THR A 48 13.64 6.28 29.51
C THR A 48 13.40 7.59 28.76
N PHE A 49 12.17 7.80 28.35
CA PHE A 49 11.71 9.00 27.64
C PHE A 49 10.70 9.76 28.50
N GLN A 50 10.73 11.09 28.41
CA GLN A 50 9.87 11.98 29.21
C GLN A 50 9.20 13.00 28.29
N GLU A 51 7.92 12.79 27.98
CA GLU A 51 7.13 13.73 27.19
C GLU A 51 5.86 14.13 27.96
N PHE A 52 5.61 15.42 28.09
CA PHE A 52 4.40 15.99 28.73
C PHE A 52 4.08 15.42 30.12
N GLY A 53 5.11 15.13 30.92
CA GLY A 53 4.97 14.52 32.24
C GLY A 53 4.64 13.03 32.23
N ASN A 54 4.65 12.40 31.07
CA ASN A 54 4.53 10.95 30.92
C ASN A 54 5.90 10.30 30.77
N GLU A 55 6.19 9.31 31.61
CA GLU A 55 7.41 8.52 31.51
C GLU A 55 7.16 7.25 30.70
N ARG A 56 7.93 7.06 29.63
CA ARG A 56 7.93 5.82 28.83
C ARG A 56 9.27 5.10 29.00
N ILE A 57 9.21 3.81 29.31
CA ILE A 57 10.38 2.94 29.37
C ILE A 57 10.34 2.01 28.15
N ASP A 58 11.35 2.11 27.31
CA ASP A 58 11.52 1.25 26.14
C ASP A 58 12.73 0.33 26.33
N ASN A 59 12.45 -0.93 26.61
CA ASN A 59 13.47 -1.95 26.86
C ASN A 59 14.21 -2.39 25.60
N TYR A 60 13.69 -2.07 24.43
CA TYR A 60 14.16 -2.57 23.16
C TYR A 60 14.53 -1.48 22.16
N PHE A 61 14.65 -0.22 22.59
CA PHE A 61 15.00 0.92 21.75
C PHE A 61 16.35 0.74 21.03
N TRP A 62 17.31 0.05 21.69
CA TRP A 62 18.61 -0.28 21.12
C TRP A 62 18.55 -1.10 19.81
N LEU A 63 17.44 -1.80 19.53
CA LEU A 63 17.25 -2.56 18.28
C LEU A 63 17.25 -1.66 17.03
N LYS A 64 17.18 -0.33 17.16
CA LYS A 64 17.32 0.59 16.03
C LYS A 64 18.75 0.74 15.49
N GLU A 65 19.74 0.26 16.22
CA GLU A 65 21.17 0.37 15.87
C GLU A 65 21.56 -0.67 14.81
N LYS A 66 21.24 -0.42 13.53
CA LYS A 66 21.37 -1.37 12.42
C LYS A 66 22.74 -2.05 12.32
N GLU A 67 23.80 -1.29 12.55
CA GLU A 67 25.19 -1.78 12.45
C GLU A 67 25.66 -2.52 13.71
N ASN A 68 24.86 -2.56 14.77
CA ASN A 68 25.20 -3.26 16.00
C ASN A 68 25.17 -4.78 15.80
N PRO A 69 26.29 -5.53 16.02
CA PRO A 69 26.32 -6.97 15.84
C PRO A 69 25.30 -7.73 16.69
N GLU A 70 24.91 -7.20 17.87
CA GLU A 70 23.88 -7.82 18.71
C GLU A 70 22.49 -7.74 18.06
N VAL A 71 22.20 -6.65 17.35
CA VAL A 71 20.94 -6.50 16.58
C VAL A 71 20.88 -7.53 15.46
N LEU A 72 21.95 -7.62 14.66
CA LEU A 72 22.00 -8.58 13.56
C LEU A 72 21.94 -10.02 14.09
N ALA A 73 22.60 -10.31 15.22
CA ALA A 73 22.55 -11.63 15.86
C ALA A 73 21.13 -11.97 16.34
N TYR A 74 20.40 -11.01 16.92
CA TYR A 74 19.02 -11.19 17.35
C TYR A 74 18.07 -11.46 16.15
N LEU A 75 18.16 -10.65 15.09
CA LEU A 75 17.34 -10.85 13.87
C LEU A 75 17.60 -12.22 13.22
N ASN A 76 18.86 -12.63 13.13
CA ASN A 76 19.22 -13.95 12.61
C ASN A 76 18.71 -15.10 13.51
N ALA A 77 18.74 -14.92 14.84
CA ALA A 77 18.21 -15.92 15.77
C ALA A 77 16.67 -16.05 15.62
N GLU A 78 15.95 -14.93 15.45
CA GLU A 78 14.51 -14.92 15.16
C GLU A 78 14.19 -15.61 13.84
N ASN A 79 14.96 -15.34 12.79
CA ASN A 79 14.82 -16.00 11.50
C ASN A 79 15.03 -17.53 11.64
N ALA A 80 16.07 -17.97 12.34
CA ALA A 80 16.36 -19.40 12.57
C ALA A 80 15.24 -20.07 13.39
N TYR A 81 14.72 -19.40 14.40
CA TYR A 81 13.56 -19.86 15.17
C TYR A 81 12.32 -19.99 14.28
N CYS A 82 12.03 -18.96 13.51
CA CYS A 82 10.91 -18.95 12.56
C CYS A 82 11.01 -20.11 11.57
N ASP A 83 12.16 -20.32 10.96
CA ASP A 83 12.42 -21.42 10.01
C ASP A 83 12.26 -22.80 10.68
N THR A 84 12.66 -22.93 11.93
CA THR A 84 12.50 -24.18 12.68
C THR A 84 11.03 -24.49 12.97
N VAL A 85 10.25 -23.48 13.42
CA VAL A 85 8.82 -23.64 13.69
C VAL A 85 8.05 -23.94 12.40
N MET A 86 8.38 -23.25 11.31
CA MET A 86 7.75 -23.42 10.01
C MET A 86 8.25 -24.64 9.21
N LYS A 87 9.24 -25.38 9.72
CA LYS A 87 9.84 -26.52 9.01
C LYS A 87 8.82 -27.57 8.58
N SER A 88 7.83 -27.87 9.43
CA SER A 88 6.79 -28.85 9.13
C SER A 88 5.88 -28.42 7.97
N THR A 89 5.82 -27.13 7.65
CA THR A 89 5.01 -26.58 6.56
C THR A 89 5.76 -26.49 5.23
N LEU A 90 7.05 -26.84 5.15
CA LEU A 90 7.83 -26.77 3.91
C LEU A 90 7.16 -27.47 2.71
N PRO A 91 6.62 -28.70 2.84
CA PRO A 91 5.91 -29.35 1.72
C PRO A 91 4.68 -28.54 1.27
N LEU A 92 3.95 -27.92 2.22
CA LEU A 92 2.82 -27.05 1.92
C LEU A 92 3.28 -25.76 1.23
N GLN A 93 4.37 -25.13 1.69
CA GLN A 93 4.94 -23.95 1.05
C GLN A 93 5.35 -24.23 -0.40
N GLU A 94 6.01 -25.35 -0.66
CA GLU A 94 6.40 -25.78 -2.02
C GLU A 94 5.16 -26.02 -2.90
N LYS A 95 4.14 -26.66 -2.37
CA LYS A 95 2.86 -26.88 -3.07
C LYS A 95 2.15 -25.55 -3.40
N LEU A 96 2.05 -24.67 -2.42
CA LEU A 96 1.45 -23.33 -2.59
C LEU A 96 2.21 -22.49 -3.61
N PHE A 97 3.54 -22.49 -3.55
CA PHE A 97 4.37 -21.81 -4.54
C PHE A 97 4.13 -22.37 -5.94
N ALA A 98 4.08 -23.69 -6.10
CA ALA A 98 3.79 -24.32 -7.38
C ALA A 98 2.39 -23.98 -7.90
N GLU A 99 1.37 -23.97 -7.03
CA GLU A 99 0.00 -23.56 -7.36
C GLU A 99 -0.06 -22.09 -7.80
N MET A 100 0.54 -21.18 -7.02
CA MET A 100 0.55 -19.74 -7.32
C MET A 100 1.30 -19.45 -8.62
N LYS A 101 2.46 -20.06 -8.80
CA LYS A 101 3.25 -19.97 -10.04
C LYS A 101 2.47 -20.53 -11.22
N GLY A 102 1.82 -21.69 -11.03
CA GLY A 102 1.02 -22.35 -12.07
C GLY A 102 -0.19 -21.52 -12.54
N ARG A 103 -0.64 -20.52 -11.77
CA ARG A 103 -1.68 -19.56 -12.18
C ARG A 103 -1.12 -18.34 -12.93
N ILE A 104 0.19 -18.27 -13.15
CA ILE A 104 0.83 -17.17 -13.88
C ILE A 104 1.18 -17.67 -15.29
N LYS A 105 0.74 -16.95 -16.31
CA LYS A 105 1.26 -17.09 -17.67
C LYS A 105 2.67 -16.50 -17.69
N GLU A 106 3.68 -17.39 -17.61
CA GLU A 106 5.08 -16.94 -17.42
C GLU A 106 5.60 -16.13 -18.59
N THR A 107 5.29 -16.55 -19.84
CA THR A 107 5.59 -15.80 -21.06
C THR A 107 4.36 -15.01 -21.46
N ASP A 108 4.39 -13.71 -21.23
CA ASP A 108 3.27 -12.81 -21.48
C ASP A 108 3.76 -11.40 -21.82
N GLU A 109 2.90 -10.60 -22.46
CA GLU A 109 3.22 -9.21 -22.81
C GLU A 109 2.05 -8.28 -22.44
N THR A 110 2.35 -7.02 -22.14
CA THR A 110 1.32 -5.99 -21.96
C THR A 110 0.77 -5.55 -23.31
N VAL A 111 -0.43 -4.96 -23.31
CA VAL A 111 -0.99 -4.35 -24.53
C VAL A 111 -0.12 -3.17 -24.94
N PRO A 112 0.43 -3.13 -26.19
CA PRO A 112 1.27 -2.03 -26.62
C PRO A 112 0.55 -0.68 -26.57
N GLN A 113 1.25 0.37 -26.13
CA GLN A 113 0.76 1.75 -26.06
C GLN A 113 1.53 2.65 -27.02
N SER A 114 0.82 3.47 -27.79
CA SER A 114 1.41 4.46 -28.67
C SER A 114 1.95 5.64 -27.88
N ASP A 115 3.19 6.02 -28.13
CA ASP A 115 3.81 7.26 -27.66
C ASP A 115 4.90 7.70 -28.63
N ASN A 116 4.81 8.95 -29.10
CA ASN A 116 5.81 9.62 -29.93
C ASN A 116 6.32 8.76 -31.10
N GLY A 117 5.38 8.09 -31.82
CA GLY A 117 5.67 7.31 -33.02
C GLY A 117 6.22 5.90 -32.75
N TYR A 118 6.22 5.44 -31.52
CA TYR A 118 6.55 4.07 -31.14
C TYR A 118 5.38 3.42 -30.37
N LEU A 119 5.38 2.09 -30.37
CA LEU A 119 4.51 1.26 -29.54
C LEU A 119 5.34 0.68 -28.41
N TYR A 120 5.12 1.12 -27.19
CA TYR A 120 5.80 0.66 -25.98
C TYR A 120 5.02 -0.44 -25.29
N TYR A 121 5.72 -1.48 -24.85
CA TYR A 121 5.17 -2.58 -24.08
C TYR A 121 6.25 -3.25 -23.23
N SER A 122 5.84 -4.09 -22.31
CA SER A 122 6.76 -4.96 -21.58
C SER A 122 6.33 -6.41 -21.70
N ARG A 123 7.30 -7.32 -21.72
CA ARG A 123 7.05 -8.76 -21.75
C ARG A 123 7.80 -9.47 -20.65
N THR A 124 7.38 -10.68 -20.37
CA THR A 124 8.05 -11.61 -19.47
C THR A 124 8.41 -12.90 -20.20
N GLU A 125 9.40 -13.60 -19.70
CA GLU A 125 9.85 -14.89 -20.24
C GLU A 125 9.75 -15.97 -19.16
N GLU A 126 9.61 -17.22 -19.59
CA GLU A 126 9.55 -18.38 -18.70
C GLU A 126 10.80 -18.44 -17.79
N GLY A 127 10.60 -18.67 -16.52
CA GLY A 127 11.66 -18.75 -15.50
C GLY A 127 12.33 -17.43 -15.13
N LYS A 128 12.05 -16.33 -15.81
CA LYS A 128 12.67 -15.02 -15.54
C LYS A 128 11.91 -14.25 -14.45
N GLN A 129 12.67 -13.55 -13.61
CA GLN A 129 12.15 -12.81 -12.45
C GLN A 129 11.54 -11.45 -12.79
N TYR A 130 12.07 -10.78 -13.83
CA TYR A 130 11.77 -9.39 -14.14
C TYR A 130 11.23 -9.21 -15.56
N ARG A 131 10.68 -8.04 -15.83
CA ARG A 131 10.18 -7.65 -17.16
C ARG A 131 11.30 -7.24 -18.09
N ILE A 132 11.02 -7.39 -19.39
CA ILE A 132 11.80 -6.83 -20.50
C ILE A 132 10.95 -5.74 -21.12
N TYR A 133 11.44 -4.50 -21.12
CA TYR A 133 10.79 -3.34 -21.71
C TYR A 133 11.19 -3.21 -23.15
N CYS A 134 10.20 -3.13 -24.02
CA CYS A 134 10.36 -3.17 -25.47
C CYS A 134 9.60 -2.03 -26.15
N ARG A 135 10.01 -1.71 -27.38
CA ARG A 135 9.27 -0.83 -28.26
C ARG A 135 9.33 -1.30 -29.72
N LYS A 136 8.36 -0.86 -30.52
CA LYS A 136 8.29 -1.08 -31.97
C LYS A 136 7.99 0.24 -32.67
N LYS A 137 8.65 0.53 -33.78
CA LYS A 137 8.47 1.80 -34.50
C LYS A 137 7.21 1.77 -35.35
N GLY A 138 6.24 2.60 -35.01
CA GLY A 138 5.03 2.90 -35.81
C GLY A 138 4.00 1.79 -35.91
N ASP A 139 4.39 0.53 -36.07
CA ASP A 139 3.48 -0.59 -36.35
C ASP A 139 3.78 -1.83 -35.50
N VAL A 140 2.76 -2.60 -35.14
CA VAL A 140 2.90 -3.83 -34.32
C VAL A 140 3.75 -4.91 -35.00
N ASN A 141 3.86 -4.90 -36.33
CA ASN A 141 4.66 -5.85 -37.10
C ASN A 141 6.11 -5.38 -37.30
N SER A 142 6.43 -4.16 -36.85
CA SER A 142 7.81 -3.66 -36.89
C SER A 142 8.74 -4.49 -35.99
N PRO A 143 10.05 -4.55 -36.29
CA PRO A 143 11.01 -5.24 -35.42
C PRO A 143 10.96 -4.74 -34.00
N GLU A 144 11.09 -5.66 -33.05
CA GLU A 144 11.21 -5.35 -31.62
C GLU A 144 12.57 -4.72 -31.33
N GLU A 145 12.55 -3.62 -30.58
CA GLU A 145 13.73 -3.02 -29.96
C GLU A 145 13.61 -3.23 -28.44
N VAL A 146 14.59 -3.92 -27.83
CA VAL A 146 14.67 -4.04 -26.36
C VAL A 146 15.25 -2.76 -25.79
N VAL A 147 14.45 -2.04 -25.01
CA VAL A 147 14.87 -0.81 -24.33
C VAL A 147 15.64 -1.17 -23.05
N PHE A 148 15.04 -2.02 -22.18
CA PHE A 148 15.65 -2.52 -20.95
C PHE A 148 15.31 -3.99 -20.71
N ASP A 149 16.32 -4.81 -20.52
CA ASP A 149 16.21 -6.16 -20.01
C ASP A 149 16.59 -6.14 -18.52
N VAL A 150 15.56 -6.01 -17.66
CA VAL A 150 15.78 -5.90 -16.22
C VAL A 150 16.36 -7.18 -15.62
N ASN A 151 16.19 -8.35 -16.27
CA ASN A 151 16.83 -9.59 -15.81
C ASN A 151 18.35 -9.50 -15.94
N LYS A 152 18.86 -8.90 -17.03
CA LYS A 152 20.32 -8.67 -17.19
C LYS A 152 20.83 -7.61 -16.21
N MET A 153 20.04 -6.56 -15.96
CA MET A 153 20.42 -5.50 -15.04
C MET A 153 20.50 -5.99 -13.59
N ALA A 154 19.65 -6.95 -13.20
CA ALA A 154 19.57 -7.56 -11.88
C ALA A 154 20.52 -8.74 -11.67
N GLU A 155 21.26 -9.17 -12.71
CA GLU A 155 22.12 -10.36 -12.63
C GLU A 155 23.20 -10.20 -11.54
N GLY A 156 23.25 -11.19 -10.63
CA GLY A 156 24.22 -11.23 -9.52
C GLY A 156 23.89 -10.29 -8.35
N LYS A 157 22.71 -9.65 -8.35
CA LYS A 157 22.28 -8.74 -7.28
C LYS A 157 21.21 -9.40 -6.41
N PRO A 158 21.33 -9.31 -5.08
CA PRO A 158 20.36 -9.92 -4.16
C PRO A 158 19.00 -9.18 -4.18
N SER A 159 19.02 -7.87 -4.45
CA SER A 159 17.85 -7.02 -4.62
C SER A 159 18.06 -6.09 -5.81
N PHE A 160 17.02 -5.83 -6.59
CA PHE A 160 17.08 -4.87 -7.70
C PHE A 160 15.71 -4.27 -7.97
N ILE A 161 15.62 -2.94 -7.88
CA ILE A 161 14.41 -2.19 -8.24
C ILE A 161 14.70 -1.35 -9.48
N PHE A 162 13.90 -1.53 -10.52
CA PHE A 162 13.83 -0.68 -11.69
C PHE A 162 12.64 0.27 -11.52
N ALA A 163 12.92 1.53 -11.17
CA ALA A 163 11.90 2.52 -10.82
C ALA A 163 11.11 3.04 -12.05
N GLY A 164 11.74 2.97 -13.25
CA GLY A 164 11.11 3.41 -14.47
C GLY A 164 12.09 4.12 -15.40
N TYR A 165 11.55 4.61 -16.52
CA TYR A 165 12.31 5.32 -17.53
C TYR A 165 11.47 6.39 -18.24
N ASP A 166 12.14 7.37 -18.83
CA ASP A 166 11.57 8.40 -19.71
C ASP A 166 12.41 8.50 -21.00
N ILE A 167 11.76 8.59 -22.14
CA ILE A 167 12.41 8.62 -23.46
C ILE A 167 12.52 10.06 -23.94
N SER A 168 13.69 10.46 -24.44
CA SER A 168 13.89 11.77 -25.02
C SER A 168 12.98 12.00 -26.25
N THR A 169 12.58 13.24 -26.49
CA THR A 169 11.63 13.61 -27.56
C THR A 169 12.08 13.16 -28.96
N ASN A 170 13.39 13.02 -29.20
CA ASN A 170 13.94 12.49 -30.44
C ASN A 170 14.05 10.96 -30.50
N ASN A 171 13.57 10.24 -29.48
CA ASN A 171 13.59 8.78 -29.34
C ASN A 171 14.99 8.11 -29.31
N LYS A 172 16.08 8.87 -29.05
CA LYS A 172 17.45 8.35 -29.08
C LYS A 172 18.05 8.02 -27.73
N LEU A 173 17.53 8.65 -26.66
CA LEU A 173 18.04 8.49 -25.31
C LEU A 173 16.93 8.01 -24.38
N ALA A 174 17.28 7.22 -23.37
CA ALA A 174 16.40 6.83 -22.29
C ALA A 174 17.06 7.19 -20.95
N ALA A 175 16.44 8.09 -20.19
CA ALA A 175 16.74 8.26 -18.78
C ALA A 175 16.07 7.14 -17.99
N TYR A 176 16.74 6.56 -17.00
CA TYR A 176 16.15 5.51 -16.16
C TYR A 176 16.73 5.55 -14.74
N ALA A 177 15.97 5.07 -13.79
CA ALA A 177 16.38 5.01 -12.39
C ALA A 177 16.26 3.59 -11.83
N SER A 178 17.26 3.19 -11.02
CA SER A 178 17.30 1.87 -10.38
C SER A 178 18.08 1.92 -9.07
N ASN A 179 17.86 0.94 -8.19
CA ASN A 179 18.72 0.69 -7.04
C ASN A 179 18.91 -0.81 -6.76
N GLU A 180 19.87 -1.10 -5.88
CA GLU A 180 20.24 -2.45 -5.46
C GLU A 180 20.00 -2.70 -3.95
N THR A 181 19.39 -1.72 -3.27
CA THR A 181 19.21 -1.75 -1.80
C THR A 181 17.80 -2.17 -1.37
N GLY A 182 16.84 -2.18 -2.31
CA GLY A 182 15.43 -2.37 -1.99
C GLY A 182 14.72 -1.12 -1.49
N SER A 183 15.40 0.04 -1.39
CA SER A 183 14.81 1.32 -1.02
C SER A 183 13.88 1.84 -2.12
N PHE A 184 12.74 2.44 -1.71
CA PHE A 184 11.79 3.10 -2.64
C PHE A 184 12.09 4.59 -2.86
N ALA A 185 13.15 5.12 -2.30
CA ALA A 185 13.45 6.55 -2.31
C ALA A 185 14.92 6.89 -2.65
N ASP A 186 15.78 5.91 -2.85
CA ASP A 186 17.21 6.09 -3.12
C ASP A 186 17.57 5.45 -4.46
N PHE A 187 17.26 6.14 -5.55
CA PHE A 187 17.54 5.64 -6.89
C PHE A 187 18.72 6.37 -7.51
N THR A 188 19.43 5.65 -8.36
CA THR A 188 20.48 6.20 -9.23
C THR A 188 19.92 6.43 -10.62
N LEU A 189 19.94 7.70 -11.07
CA LEU A 189 19.58 8.09 -12.44
C LEU A 189 20.76 7.87 -13.38
N LYS A 190 20.51 7.19 -14.49
CA LYS A 190 21.42 6.97 -15.62
C LYS A 190 20.74 7.30 -16.93
N ILE A 191 21.54 7.48 -17.98
CA ILE A 191 21.05 7.76 -19.33
C ILE A 191 21.64 6.75 -20.29
N LYS A 192 20.78 6.03 -21.01
CA LYS A 192 21.15 5.06 -22.03
C LYS A 192 21.01 5.65 -23.43
N ASP A 193 22.00 5.49 -24.24
CA ASP A 193 21.92 5.72 -25.69
C ASP A 193 21.26 4.49 -26.33
N LEU A 194 20.13 4.69 -27.00
CA LEU A 194 19.33 3.62 -27.56
C LEU A 194 19.84 3.12 -28.94
N GLU A 195 20.72 3.89 -29.61
CA GLU A 195 21.33 3.45 -30.84
C GLU A 195 22.53 2.52 -30.56
N THR A 196 23.34 2.84 -29.55
CA THR A 196 24.53 2.05 -29.18
C THR A 196 24.24 1.00 -28.10
N GLY A 197 23.19 1.18 -27.32
CA GLY A 197 22.82 0.34 -26.17
C GLY A 197 23.67 0.62 -24.93
N ASN A 198 24.57 1.59 -24.92
CA ASN A 198 25.48 1.91 -23.83
C ASN A 198 24.93 3.03 -22.92
N ASP A 199 25.30 3.00 -21.66
CA ASP A 199 25.05 4.12 -20.74
C ASP A 199 26.06 5.25 -21.01
N LEU A 200 25.55 6.49 -20.92
CA LEU A 200 26.40 7.68 -20.90
C LEU A 200 27.08 7.82 -19.54
N ALA A 201 28.16 8.62 -19.46
CA ALA A 201 28.91 8.87 -18.24
C ALA A 201 28.12 9.81 -17.26
N ILE A 202 26.88 9.50 -16.98
CA ILE A 202 25.98 10.22 -16.04
C ILE A 202 25.48 9.22 -15.03
N ASN A 203 25.73 9.54 -13.74
CA ASN A 203 25.33 8.72 -12.62
C ASN A 203 24.97 9.67 -11.46
N ILE A 204 23.68 9.83 -11.16
CA ILE A 204 23.18 10.77 -10.16
C ILE A 204 22.40 9.98 -9.11
N GLU A 205 22.89 9.99 -7.88
CA GLU A 205 22.31 9.26 -6.75
C GLU A 205 21.17 10.05 -6.07
N LYS A 206 20.35 9.38 -5.27
CA LYS A 206 19.21 9.94 -4.49
C LYS A 206 18.15 10.63 -5.36
N VAL A 207 18.01 10.22 -6.63
CA VAL A 207 16.97 10.73 -7.53
C VAL A 207 15.65 10.03 -7.28
N GLN A 208 14.53 10.78 -7.28
CA GLN A 208 13.20 10.24 -7.07
C GLN A 208 12.23 10.52 -8.22
N GLY A 209 12.54 11.47 -9.10
CA GLY A 209 11.75 11.79 -10.28
C GLY A 209 12.61 12.48 -11.33
N PHE A 210 12.26 12.33 -12.59
CA PHE A 210 12.98 12.97 -13.70
C PHE A 210 12.09 13.08 -14.93
N THR A 211 12.40 14.06 -15.80
CA THR A 211 11.74 14.22 -17.10
C THR A 211 12.62 14.97 -18.09
N TRP A 212 12.45 14.67 -19.37
CA TRP A 212 13.15 15.36 -20.47
C TRP A 212 12.48 16.67 -20.84
N ALA A 213 13.29 17.70 -21.13
CA ALA A 213 12.83 18.81 -21.94
C ALA A 213 12.68 18.41 -23.42
N ASN A 214 12.00 19.24 -24.22
CA ASN A 214 11.75 18.94 -25.63
C ASN A 214 12.99 19.04 -26.54
N ASP A 215 14.08 19.64 -26.06
CA ASP A 215 15.36 19.73 -26.78
C ASP A 215 16.12 18.39 -26.87
N SER A 216 15.65 17.34 -26.18
CA SER A 216 16.29 16.02 -26.08
C SER A 216 17.74 16.06 -25.56
N LYS A 217 18.11 17.10 -24.82
CA LYS A 217 19.44 17.34 -24.26
C LYS A 217 19.40 17.69 -22.79
N THR A 218 18.34 18.34 -22.35
CA THR A 218 18.16 18.79 -20.97
C THR A 218 17.24 17.84 -20.23
N ILE A 219 17.68 17.36 -19.07
CA ILE A 219 16.87 16.57 -18.15
C ILE A 219 16.71 17.33 -16.84
N PHE A 220 15.49 17.34 -16.32
CA PHE A 220 15.17 17.80 -14.97
C PHE A 220 15.02 16.60 -14.06
N TYR A 221 15.49 16.71 -12.82
CA TYR A 221 15.35 15.64 -11.81
C TYR A 221 15.22 16.18 -10.40
N THR A 222 14.50 15.45 -9.55
CA THR A 222 14.39 15.72 -8.13
C THR A 222 15.48 15.01 -7.37
N LEU A 223 15.99 15.63 -6.31
CA LEU A 223 17.04 15.06 -5.45
C LEU A 223 16.53 14.95 -4.01
N GLY A 224 16.76 13.78 -3.39
CA GLY A 224 16.50 13.54 -1.97
C GLY A 224 17.55 14.17 -1.05
N ASN A 225 17.12 14.61 0.14
CA ASN A 225 18.03 14.98 1.23
C ASN A 225 18.53 13.74 1.99
N GLU A 226 19.18 13.94 3.16
CA GLU A 226 19.68 12.83 3.97
C GLU A 226 18.54 11.93 4.52
N ALA A 227 17.36 12.49 4.76
CA ALA A 227 16.15 11.76 5.11
C ALA A 227 15.40 11.24 3.88
N LEU A 228 16.04 11.16 2.70
CA LEU A 228 15.46 10.71 1.43
C LEU A 228 14.18 11.47 0.99
N ARG A 229 13.95 12.66 1.51
CA ARG A 229 12.86 13.52 1.09
C ARG A 229 13.25 14.26 -0.20
N ALA A 230 12.51 14.13 -1.29
CA ALA A 230 12.69 14.94 -2.48
C ALA A 230 12.39 16.41 -2.17
N TRP A 231 13.37 17.30 -2.29
CA TRP A 231 13.26 18.70 -1.90
C TRP A 231 13.89 19.71 -2.85
N ARG A 232 14.70 19.25 -3.80
CA ARG A 232 15.34 20.08 -4.82
C ARG A 232 15.07 19.56 -6.21
N VAL A 233 14.97 20.49 -7.18
CA VAL A 233 15.00 20.16 -8.60
C VAL A 233 16.24 20.73 -9.21
N TYR A 234 16.94 19.89 -9.96
CA TYR A 234 18.09 20.26 -10.77
C TYR A 234 17.77 20.09 -12.25
N ARG A 235 18.48 20.82 -13.08
CA ARG A 235 18.58 20.55 -14.53
C ARG A 235 20.01 20.28 -14.92
N ILE A 236 20.20 19.38 -15.88
CA ILE A 236 21.50 19.08 -16.47
C ILE A 236 21.35 18.98 -17.98
N GLU A 237 22.28 19.63 -18.72
CA GLU A 237 22.43 19.44 -20.15
C GLU A 237 23.47 18.35 -20.41
N ILE A 238 23.04 17.21 -20.98
CA ILE A 238 23.83 15.98 -21.06
C ILE A 238 25.05 16.07 -21.97
N SER A 239 25.14 17.09 -22.85
CA SER A 239 26.14 17.19 -23.90
C SER A 239 27.30 18.12 -23.57
N ASN A 240 27.32 18.85 -22.44
CA ASN A 240 28.28 19.94 -22.29
C ASN A 240 29.15 19.90 -21.02
N ASN A 241 29.27 18.81 -20.32
CA ASN A 241 30.10 18.65 -19.11
C ASN A 241 29.94 19.77 -18.04
N LYS A 242 28.91 20.58 -18.12
CA LYS A 242 28.60 21.57 -17.09
C LYS A 242 27.98 20.88 -15.87
N PRO A 243 28.26 21.40 -14.68
CA PRO A 243 27.57 20.91 -13.48
C PRO A 243 26.06 21.14 -13.59
N ALA A 244 25.29 20.27 -12.92
CA ALA A 244 23.86 20.46 -12.79
C ALA A 244 23.53 21.78 -12.08
N GLU A 245 22.48 22.45 -12.56
CA GLU A 245 22.01 23.72 -12.03
C GLU A 245 20.81 23.50 -11.13
N LEU A 246 20.83 24.02 -9.88
CA LEU A 246 19.67 24.05 -9.00
C LEU A 246 18.64 25.04 -9.56
N VAL A 247 17.40 24.58 -9.80
CA VAL A 247 16.34 25.41 -10.36
C VAL A 247 15.17 25.62 -9.38
N PHE A 248 15.05 24.76 -8.36
CA PHE A 248 14.04 24.89 -7.33
C PHE A 248 14.49 24.21 -6.01
N GLU A 249 14.09 24.81 -4.89
CA GLU A 249 14.32 24.26 -3.55
C GLU A 249 13.07 24.47 -2.68
N GLU A 250 12.63 23.41 -1.99
CA GLU A 250 11.56 23.43 -1.01
C GLU A 250 12.12 23.31 0.41
N PRO A 251 12.20 24.41 1.17
CA PRO A 251 12.80 24.39 2.49
C PRO A 251 11.89 23.78 3.58
N ASN A 252 10.58 23.71 3.35
CA ASN A 252 9.65 23.15 4.33
C ASN A 252 9.65 21.62 4.26
N GLU A 253 10.06 20.98 5.36
CA GLU A 253 10.22 19.53 5.44
C GLU A 253 8.90 18.74 5.36
N GLN A 254 7.76 19.38 5.53
CA GLN A 254 6.45 18.75 5.33
C GLN A 254 6.09 18.53 3.86
N PHE A 255 6.82 19.18 2.92
CA PHE A 255 6.50 19.14 1.50
C PHE A 255 7.49 18.27 0.73
N ILE A 256 6.98 17.47 -0.20
CA ILE A 256 7.77 16.70 -1.16
C ILE A 256 7.67 17.34 -2.54
N VAL A 257 8.78 17.30 -3.28
CA VAL A 257 8.89 17.88 -4.62
C VAL A 257 8.77 16.81 -5.69
N GLY A 258 7.88 17.01 -6.65
CA GLY A 258 7.75 16.22 -7.87
C GLY A 258 8.16 17.01 -9.11
N ILE A 259 8.43 16.30 -10.20
CA ILE A 259 8.69 16.86 -11.54
C ILE A 259 7.94 16.03 -12.58
N GLU A 260 7.22 16.69 -13.49
CA GLU A 260 6.48 16.04 -14.55
C GLU A 260 6.40 16.91 -15.81
N LYS A 261 6.10 16.31 -16.94
CA LYS A 261 5.81 17.01 -18.19
C LYS A 261 4.32 16.90 -18.51
N SER A 262 3.70 18.00 -18.93
CA SER A 262 2.30 17.99 -19.35
C SER A 262 2.07 16.99 -20.49
N LYS A 263 0.89 16.36 -20.54
CA LYS A 263 0.51 15.43 -21.62
C LYS A 263 0.55 16.07 -23.01
N THR A 264 0.41 17.39 -23.09
CA THR A 264 0.55 18.17 -24.32
C THR A 264 2.01 18.35 -24.76
N ASN A 265 2.97 18.00 -23.92
CA ASN A 265 4.41 18.29 -24.06
C ASN A 265 4.77 19.79 -24.10
N ASP A 266 3.87 20.70 -23.72
CA ASP A 266 4.13 22.13 -23.77
C ASP A 266 4.81 22.67 -22.52
N PHE A 267 4.58 22.03 -21.36
CA PHE A 267 5.09 22.49 -20.07
C PHE A 267 5.77 21.39 -19.27
N ILE A 268 6.76 21.79 -18.48
CA ILE A 268 7.31 21.01 -17.37
C ILE A 268 6.78 21.64 -16.08
N PHE A 269 6.19 20.82 -15.21
CA PHE A 269 5.70 21.20 -13.92
C PHE A 269 6.59 20.71 -12.80
N ILE A 270 6.86 21.56 -11.82
CA ILE A 270 7.32 21.19 -10.49
C ILE A 270 6.09 21.23 -9.60
N SER A 271 5.76 20.13 -8.96
CA SER A 271 4.77 20.08 -7.88
C SER A 271 5.48 20.03 -6.54
N THR A 272 4.95 20.75 -5.56
CA THR A 272 5.36 20.61 -4.17
C THR A 272 4.11 20.44 -3.32
N GLY A 273 4.08 19.38 -2.48
CA GLY A 273 2.87 19.00 -1.78
C GLY A 273 3.12 18.33 -0.44
N SER A 274 2.22 18.59 0.49
CA SER A 274 1.97 17.80 1.71
C SER A 274 0.70 16.98 1.53
N PHE A 275 0.18 16.34 2.58
CA PHE A 275 -1.10 15.61 2.51
C PHE A 275 -2.34 16.50 2.36
N THR A 276 -2.21 17.81 2.63
CA THR A 276 -3.36 18.73 2.64
C THR A 276 -3.17 19.99 1.80
N THR A 277 -1.96 20.21 1.27
CA THR A 277 -1.62 21.47 0.59
C THR A 277 -0.69 21.21 -0.58
N SER A 278 -0.96 21.85 -1.73
CA SER A 278 -0.06 21.76 -2.89
C SER A 278 0.26 23.12 -3.52
N GLU A 279 1.35 23.17 -4.28
CA GLU A 279 1.75 24.30 -5.11
C GLU A 279 2.39 23.79 -6.40
N TYR A 280 2.10 24.44 -7.53
CA TYR A 280 2.68 24.11 -8.81
C TYR A 280 3.52 25.27 -9.35
N HIS A 281 4.67 24.92 -9.93
CA HIS A 281 5.47 25.82 -10.74
C HIS A 281 5.57 25.25 -12.15
N PHE A 282 5.74 26.06 -13.16
CA PHE A 282 5.82 25.58 -14.52
C PHE A 282 6.81 26.36 -15.38
N LEU A 283 7.27 25.70 -16.43
CA LEU A 283 8.23 26.18 -17.42
C LEU A 283 7.80 25.67 -18.80
N PRO A 284 7.85 26.47 -19.88
CA PRO A 284 7.68 25.96 -21.23
C PRO A 284 8.73 24.87 -21.56
N ALA A 285 8.28 23.68 -21.98
CA ALA A 285 9.18 22.54 -22.22
C ALA A 285 10.17 22.77 -23.37
N ASN A 286 9.89 23.76 -24.25
CA ASN A 286 10.78 24.19 -25.33
C ASN A 286 11.83 25.24 -24.89
N GLU A 287 11.73 25.73 -23.65
CA GLU A 287 12.62 26.76 -23.08
C GLU A 287 13.33 26.23 -21.81
N PRO A 288 14.09 25.12 -21.89
CA PRO A 288 14.61 24.43 -20.71
C PRO A 288 15.59 25.28 -19.88
N THR A 289 16.15 26.35 -20.41
CA THR A 289 17.03 27.28 -19.69
C THR A 289 16.28 28.42 -19.01
N GLY A 290 14.96 28.49 -19.16
CA GLY A 290 14.07 29.46 -18.50
C GLY A 290 14.00 29.31 -16.99
N LYS A 291 13.19 30.15 -16.36
CA LYS A 291 12.88 30.10 -14.92
C LYS A 291 11.48 29.57 -14.70
N PHE A 292 11.33 28.67 -13.75
CA PHE A 292 10.02 28.22 -13.29
C PHE A 292 9.23 29.40 -12.68
N LYS A 293 7.95 29.48 -13.00
CA LYS A 293 6.99 30.44 -12.44
C LYS A 293 5.99 29.69 -11.59
N VAL A 294 5.66 30.25 -10.43
CA VAL A 294 4.55 29.73 -9.62
C VAL A 294 3.23 29.84 -10.40
N PHE A 295 2.44 28.77 -10.35
CA PHE A 295 1.11 28.78 -10.95
C PHE A 295 0.16 29.66 -10.12
N ILE A 296 -0.12 29.27 -8.89
CA ILE A 296 -0.71 30.10 -7.83
C ILE A 296 -0.01 29.76 -6.51
N PRO A 297 0.22 30.75 -5.62
CA PRO A 297 0.82 30.49 -4.32
C PRO A 297 -0.02 29.50 -3.50
N ARG A 298 0.66 28.65 -2.72
CA ARG A 298 0.01 27.68 -1.83
C ARG A 298 -0.87 28.38 -0.78
N VAL A 299 -1.98 27.74 -0.49
CA VAL A 299 -2.88 28.11 0.62
C VAL A 299 -3.04 26.86 1.47
N LYS A 300 -2.88 26.96 2.78
CA LYS A 300 -3.03 25.82 3.68
C LYS A 300 -4.41 25.15 3.48
N ASP A 301 -4.41 23.82 3.45
CA ASP A 301 -5.59 22.97 3.24
C ASP A 301 -6.26 23.17 1.86
N VAL A 302 -5.46 23.59 0.88
CA VAL A 302 -5.87 23.67 -0.52
C VAL A 302 -4.92 22.80 -1.35
N GLU A 303 -5.49 21.82 -2.02
CA GLU A 303 -4.80 20.96 -2.97
C GLU A 303 -5.29 21.25 -4.39
N TYR A 304 -4.38 21.34 -5.34
CA TYR A 304 -4.76 21.44 -6.74
C TYR A 304 -3.76 20.73 -7.64
N HIS A 305 -4.24 20.22 -8.76
CA HIS A 305 -3.44 19.63 -9.82
C HIS A 305 -3.76 20.33 -11.15
N VAL A 306 -2.72 20.65 -11.93
CA VAL A 306 -2.82 21.46 -13.15
C VAL A 306 -2.62 20.60 -14.39
N ASN A 307 -3.60 20.58 -15.28
CA ASN A 307 -3.51 19.95 -16.59
C ASN A 307 -3.58 20.99 -17.70
N HIS A 308 -2.63 20.99 -18.61
CA HIS A 308 -2.64 21.89 -19.77
C HIS A 308 -3.49 21.36 -20.94
N HIS A 309 -4.23 22.25 -21.60
CA HIS A 309 -5.02 21.94 -22.79
C HIS A 309 -5.11 23.17 -23.72
N LYS A 310 -4.37 23.20 -24.81
CA LYS A 310 -4.39 24.30 -25.80
C LYS A 310 -4.15 25.67 -25.17
N ASP A 311 -5.18 26.50 -25.10
CA ASP A 311 -5.16 27.88 -24.60
C ASP A 311 -5.70 28.00 -23.17
N LYS A 312 -5.80 26.89 -22.44
CA LYS A 312 -6.36 26.82 -21.08
C LYS A 312 -5.70 25.76 -20.21
N PHE A 313 -6.01 25.84 -18.93
CA PHE A 313 -5.73 24.80 -17.93
C PHE A 313 -7.03 24.20 -17.41
N PHE A 314 -7.02 22.89 -17.15
CA PHE A 314 -7.99 22.24 -16.28
C PHE A 314 -7.34 21.99 -14.92
N ILE A 315 -7.96 22.52 -13.86
CA ILE A 315 -7.42 22.50 -12.52
C ILE A 315 -8.35 21.66 -11.66
N GLN A 316 -7.89 20.47 -11.28
CA GLN A 316 -8.54 19.72 -10.23
C GLN A 316 -8.23 20.42 -8.91
N TYR A 317 -9.24 20.77 -8.14
CA TYR A 317 -9.12 21.64 -6.98
C TYR A 317 -9.89 21.07 -5.80
N LYS A 318 -9.27 21.05 -4.63
CA LYS A 318 -9.83 20.58 -3.38
C LYS A 318 -9.56 21.62 -2.28
N ASP A 319 -10.56 21.89 -1.48
CA ASP A 319 -10.46 22.67 -0.25
C ASP A 319 -11.43 22.12 0.81
N ARG A 320 -11.54 22.78 1.95
CA ARG A 320 -12.41 22.34 3.05
C ARG A 320 -13.91 22.33 2.72
N GLU A 321 -14.35 23.13 1.73
CA GLU A 321 -15.75 23.17 1.28
C GLU A 321 -16.01 22.14 0.17
N ASN A 322 -14.98 21.82 -0.61
CA ASN A 322 -15.04 20.94 -1.78
C ASN A 322 -14.11 19.71 -1.59
N LEU A 323 -14.35 18.93 -0.53
CA LEU A 323 -13.48 17.81 -0.14
C LEU A 323 -13.31 16.76 -1.24
N ASN A 324 -14.36 16.44 -1.99
CA ASN A 324 -14.32 15.45 -3.06
C ASN A 324 -13.74 15.97 -4.38
N SER A 325 -13.11 17.12 -4.35
CA SER A 325 -12.57 17.85 -5.50
C SER A 325 -13.62 18.32 -6.51
N MET A 326 -13.23 19.29 -7.30
CA MET A 326 -13.95 19.84 -8.45
C MET A 326 -12.95 20.18 -9.55
N VAL A 327 -13.41 20.55 -10.74
CA VAL A 327 -12.54 21.00 -11.83
C VAL A 327 -12.90 22.40 -12.24
N TYR A 328 -11.90 23.27 -12.29
CA TYR A 328 -11.98 24.55 -12.94
C TYR A 328 -11.33 24.54 -14.31
N GLU A 329 -11.87 25.34 -15.22
CA GLU A 329 -11.23 25.78 -16.45
C GLU A 329 -10.68 27.18 -16.24
N ALA A 330 -9.39 27.39 -16.51
CA ALA A 330 -8.73 28.70 -16.42
C ALA A 330 -8.04 29.04 -17.75
N PRO A 331 -8.03 30.31 -18.20
CA PRO A 331 -7.34 30.69 -19.43
C PRO A 331 -5.81 30.56 -19.27
N LEU A 332 -5.10 30.22 -20.34
CA LEU A 332 -3.63 30.15 -20.34
C LEU A 332 -2.97 31.50 -20.03
N LYS A 333 -3.63 32.60 -20.42
CA LYS A 333 -3.20 33.96 -20.09
C LYS A 333 -4.17 34.55 -19.09
N GLY A 334 -3.69 35.00 -17.94
CA GLY A 334 -4.50 35.54 -16.87
C GLY A 334 -5.06 34.50 -15.90
N TYR A 335 -4.53 33.27 -15.92
CA TYR A 335 -4.87 32.22 -14.96
C TYR A 335 -4.59 32.64 -13.50
N GLU A 336 -3.69 33.60 -13.29
CA GLU A 336 -3.34 34.12 -11.97
C GLU A 336 -4.52 34.83 -11.29
N ASP A 337 -5.44 35.38 -12.10
CA ASP A 337 -6.70 35.96 -11.61
C ASP A 337 -7.75 34.86 -11.48
N ARG A 338 -7.99 34.38 -10.28
CA ARG A 338 -9.00 33.34 -10.00
C ARG A 338 -10.41 33.72 -10.37
N SER A 339 -10.72 35.03 -10.55
CA SER A 339 -12.03 35.48 -11.04
C SER A 339 -12.31 35.05 -12.49
N THR A 340 -11.26 34.69 -13.24
CA THR A 340 -11.37 34.19 -14.63
C THR A 340 -11.69 32.69 -14.69
N TRP A 341 -11.58 31.98 -13.57
CA TRP A 341 -11.82 30.56 -13.50
C TRP A 341 -13.30 30.23 -13.60
N LYS A 342 -13.62 29.21 -14.37
CA LYS A 342 -15.00 28.73 -14.55
C LYS A 342 -15.10 27.30 -14.05
N VAL A 343 -16.16 26.98 -13.33
CA VAL A 343 -16.44 25.61 -12.93
C VAL A 343 -16.71 24.78 -14.17
N PHE A 344 -15.92 23.72 -14.36
CA PHE A 344 -16.06 22.74 -15.46
C PHE A 344 -16.73 21.45 -14.96
N ILE A 345 -16.24 20.87 -13.87
CA ILE A 345 -16.92 19.79 -13.15
C ILE A 345 -17.18 20.29 -11.73
N PRO A 346 -18.47 20.46 -11.35
CA PRO A 346 -18.80 20.91 -10.00
C PRO A 346 -18.47 19.86 -8.95
N HIS A 347 -18.25 20.29 -7.71
CA HIS A 347 -18.13 19.41 -6.56
C HIS A 347 -19.39 18.56 -6.39
N ASP A 348 -19.21 17.28 -6.08
CA ASP A 348 -20.26 16.34 -5.72
C ASP A 348 -19.92 15.72 -4.33
N LYS A 349 -20.75 16.01 -3.34
CA LYS A 349 -20.53 15.51 -1.97
C LYS A 349 -20.59 13.98 -1.86
N ASP A 350 -21.23 13.30 -2.81
CA ASP A 350 -21.45 11.86 -2.83
C ASP A 350 -20.50 11.13 -3.81
N ALA A 351 -19.60 11.87 -4.48
CA ALA A 351 -18.68 11.32 -5.46
C ALA A 351 -17.32 12.04 -5.45
N LYS A 352 -16.27 11.31 -5.13
CA LYS A 352 -14.89 11.81 -5.16
C LYS A 352 -14.35 11.80 -6.58
N LEU A 353 -13.83 12.91 -7.04
CA LEU A 353 -13.04 13.00 -8.26
C LEU A 353 -11.60 12.57 -7.95
N GLU A 354 -11.17 11.43 -8.49
CA GLU A 354 -9.86 10.84 -8.21
C GLU A 354 -8.78 11.28 -9.20
N GLY A 355 -9.15 11.60 -10.44
CA GLY A 355 -8.17 12.05 -11.44
C GLY A 355 -8.79 12.39 -12.78
N LEU A 356 -7.96 13.01 -13.63
CA LEU A 356 -8.32 13.45 -14.98
C LEU A 356 -7.34 12.88 -15.99
N ASP A 357 -7.84 12.57 -17.20
CA ASP A 357 -7.02 12.31 -18.38
C ASP A 357 -7.52 13.21 -19.53
N ILE A 358 -6.64 14.09 -20.03
CA ILE A 358 -6.97 15.13 -21.00
C ILE A 358 -6.58 14.71 -22.40
N PHE A 359 -7.53 14.82 -23.34
CA PHE A 359 -7.33 14.58 -24.76
C PHE A 359 -7.63 15.84 -25.57
N GLN A 360 -7.28 15.85 -26.84
CA GLN A 360 -7.47 17.03 -27.71
C GLN A 360 -8.94 17.49 -27.78
N ASP A 361 -9.90 16.59 -27.79
CA ASP A 361 -11.33 16.91 -27.91
C ASP A 361 -12.20 16.35 -26.78
N TYR A 362 -11.59 15.65 -25.80
CA TYR A 362 -12.29 15.00 -24.70
C TYR A 362 -11.53 15.17 -23.38
N LEU A 363 -12.25 15.04 -22.28
CA LEU A 363 -11.72 14.88 -20.92
C LEU A 363 -12.33 13.61 -20.33
N ALA A 364 -11.52 12.74 -19.78
CA ALA A 364 -11.97 11.59 -18.99
C ALA A 364 -11.73 11.89 -17.50
N ALA A 365 -12.71 11.59 -16.65
CA ALA A 365 -12.66 11.77 -15.22
C ALA A 365 -12.85 10.42 -14.51
N GLN A 366 -11.91 10.08 -13.64
CA GLN A 366 -12.02 8.97 -12.70
C GLN A 366 -12.81 9.42 -11.49
N ILE A 367 -13.90 8.76 -11.19
CA ILE A 367 -14.81 9.14 -10.11
C ILE A 367 -15.05 7.92 -9.22
N ARG A 368 -15.11 8.13 -7.90
CA ARG A 368 -15.52 7.12 -6.93
C ARG A 368 -16.84 7.52 -6.30
N ARG A 369 -17.83 6.67 -6.43
CA ARG A 369 -19.15 6.86 -5.85
C ARG A 369 -19.56 5.62 -5.08
N ASN A 370 -19.95 5.79 -3.82
CA ASN A 370 -20.42 4.68 -3.00
C ASN A 370 -19.44 3.47 -3.00
N GLY A 371 -18.13 3.74 -2.93
CA GLY A 371 -17.06 2.74 -2.89
C GLY A 371 -16.78 2.03 -4.23
N LEU A 372 -17.35 2.47 -5.34
CA LEU A 372 -17.12 1.91 -6.67
C LEU A 372 -16.64 2.98 -7.65
N ASN A 373 -15.83 2.57 -8.61
CA ASN A 373 -15.27 3.47 -9.60
C ASN A 373 -16.19 3.68 -10.79
N GLU A 374 -16.25 4.90 -11.28
CA GLU A 374 -16.89 5.30 -12.54
C GLU A 374 -15.85 6.01 -13.42
N ILE A 375 -15.91 5.84 -14.72
CA ILE A 375 -15.13 6.62 -15.68
C ILE A 375 -16.12 7.44 -16.52
N ARG A 376 -16.02 8.77 -16.41
CA ARG A 376 -16.86 9.71 -17.14
C ARG A 376 -16.06 10.36 -18.26
N VAL A 377 -16.57 10.29 -19.49
CA VAL A 377 -15.96 10.92 -20.67
C VAL A 377 -16.81 12.11 -21.09
N ILE A 378 -16.18 13.28 -21.23
CA ILE A 378 -16.82 14.57 -21.55
C ILE A 378 -16.24 15.09 -22.86
N GLY A 379 -17.09 15.37 -23.83
CA GLY A 379 -16.71 16.03 -25.08
C GLY A 379 -16.48 17.53 -24.82
N LEU A 380 -15.27 18.02 -25.05
CA LEU A 380 -14.88 19.40 -24.70
C LEU A 380 -15.59 20.48 -25.55
N LYS A 381 -16.01 20.13 -26.77
CA LYS A 381 -16.74 21.04 -27.65
C LYS A 381 -18.26 20.86 -27.55
N SER A 382 -18.73 19.62 -27.46
CA SER A 382 -20.14 19.29 -27.47
C SER A 382 -20.80 19.43 -26.09
N GLY A 383 -20.02 19.23 -25.01
CA GLY A 383 -20.52 19.12 -23.64
C GLY A 383 -21.17 17.77 -23.34
N ASP A 384 -21.24 16.86 -24.32
CA ASP A 384 -21.82 15.53 -24.13
C ASP A 384 -21.03 14.73 -23.10
N GLN A 385 -21.75 14.01 -22.22
CA GLN A 385 -21.14 13.18 -21.20
C GLN A 385 -21.58 11.72 -21.38
N LYS A 386 -20.63 10.80 -21.26
CA LYS A 386 -20.87 9.35 -21.26
C LYS A 386 -20.18 8.74 -20.04
N THR A 387 -20.84 7.83 -19.34
CA THR A 387 -20.26 7.09 -18.22
C THR A 387 -20.07 5.63 -18.62
N ILE A 388 -18.88 5.10 -18.40
CA ILE A 388 -18.59 3.69 -18.52
C ILE A 388 -19.11 3.02 -17.24
N SER A 389 -20.10 2.16 -17.36
CA SER A 389 -20.75 1.45 -16.26
C SER A 389 -20.43 -0.04 -16.29
N PHE A 390 -20.47 -0.66 -15.13
CA PHE A 390 -20.10 -2.07 -14.92
C PHE A 390 -21.24 -2.79 -14.20
N PRO A 391 -21.56 -4.05 -14.56
CA PRO A 391 -22.74 -4.75 -14.05
C PRO A 391 -22.55 -5.42 -12.68
N GLU A 392 -21.30 -5.66 -12.25
CA GLU A 392 -21.04 -6.38 -11.01
C GLU A 392 -21.26 -5.49 -9.76
N PRO A 393 -21.73 -6.08 -8.63
CA PRO A 393 -21.94 -5.34 -7.39
C PRO A 393 -20.63 -4.94 -6.68
N VAL A 394 -19.52 -5.60 -7.03
CA VAL A 394 -18.16 -5.36 -6.52
C VAL A 394 -17.20 -5.44 -7.71
N TYR A 395 -16.50 -4.36 -7.96
CA TYR A 395 -15.47 -4.27 -9.00
C TYR A 395 -14.56 -3.09 -8.75
N THR A 396 -13.46 -3.07 -9.48
CA THR A 396 -12.56 -1.94 -9.60
C THR A 396 -12.31 -1.65 -11.08
N ALA A 397 -12.44 -0.39 -11.46
CA ALA A 397 -12.16 0.08 -12.81
C ALA A 397 -11.34 1.37 -12.74
N TYR A 398 -10.27 1.46 -13.54
CA TYR A 398 -9.40 2.62 -13.53
C TYR A 398 -8.81 2.93 -14.91
N MET A 399 -8.60 4.21 -15.15
CA MET A 399 -7.93 4.69 -16.36
C MET A 399 -6.45 4.28 -16.31
N ASN A 400 -5.93 3.68 -17.39
CA ASN A 400 -4.53 3.23 -17.45
C ASN A 400 -3.55 4.34 -17.88
N GLY A 401 -4.06 5.57 -18.08
CA GLY A 401 -3.33 6.62 -18.77
C GLY A 401 -3.16 6.31 -20.27
N THR A 402 -3.29 7.32 -21.10
CA THR A 402 -3.03 7.24 -22.53
C THR A 402 -2.01 8.31 -22.87
N PRO A 403 -0.74 7.97 -23.22
CA PRO A 403 0.32 8.97 -23.39
C PRO A 403 0.01 10.02 -24.44
N GLU A 404 -0.53 9.60 -25.59
CA GLU A 404 -0.80 10.48 -26.73
C GLU A 404 -2.00 11.42 -26.44
N TYR A 405 -1.71 12.74 -26.40
CA TYR A 405 -2.73 13.76 -26.26
C TYR A 405 -3.77 13.77 -27.38
N THR A 406 -3.36 13.42 -28.59
CA THR A 406 -4.19 13.35 -29.80
C THR A 406 -4.94 12.04 -29.96
N SER A 407 -4.81 11.12 -29.00
CA SER A 407 -5.51 9.85 -29.06
C SER A 407 -7.04 10.03 -29.13
N THR A 408 -7.69 9.21 -29.95
CA THR A 408 -9.14 9.12 -30.05
C THR A 408 -9.72 8.02 -29.16
N THR A 409 -8.86 7.31 -28.45
CA THR A 409 -9.24 6.22 -27.55
C THR A 409 -8.70 6.44 -26.15
N LEU A 410 -9.42 5.96 -25.15
CA LEU A 410 -9.03 5.89 -23.74
C LEU A 410 -8.78 4.42 -23.38
N ARG A 411 -7.71 4.12 -22.66
CA ARG A 411 -7.51 2.81 -22.04
C ARG A 411 -7.98 2.80 -20.60
N TYR A 412 -8.65 1.71 -20.24
CA TYR A 412 -9.00 1.43 -18.85
C TYR A 412 -8.85 -0.05 -18.53
N SER A 413 -8.61 -0.34 -17.27
CA SER A 413 -8.66 -1.70 -16.72
C SER A 413 -9.91 -1.91 -15.91
N TYR A 414 -10.35 -3.17 -15.89
CA TYR A 414 -11.48 -3.65 -15.12
C TYR A 414 -11.13 -4.97 -14.45
N THR A 415 -11.47 -5.11 -13.18
CA THR A 415 -11.27 -6.31 -12.40
C THR A 415 -12.35 -6.44 -11.31
N SER A 416 -12.52 -7.61 -10.75
CA SER A 416 -13.30 -7.86 -9.54
C SER A 416 -12.64 -8.97 -8.75
N LEU A 417 -13.10 -9.25 -7.53
CA LEU A 417 -12.52 -10.32 -6.72
C LEU A 417 -12.48 -11.68 -7.46
N ASN A 418 -13.47 -11.98 -8.33
CA ASN A 418 -13.52 -13.20 -9.14
C ASN A 418 -13.36 -12.96 -10.66
N ARG A 419 -12.95 -11.77 -11.08
CA ARG A 419 -12.72 -11.45 -12.49
C ARG A 419 -11.26 -11.03 -12.68
N PRO A 420 -10.44 -11.81 -13.41
CA PRO A 420 -9.08 -11.44 -13.74
C PRO A 420 -9.01 -10.09 -14.44
N ASN A 421 -7.90 -9.38 -14.24
CA ASN A 421 -7.71 -8.05 -14.80
C ASN A 421 -7.89 -8.08 -16.33
N SER A 422 -8.67 -7.14 -16.82
CA SER A 422 -9.02 -6.99 -18.24
C SER A 422 -8.71 -5.57 -18.69
N VAL A 423 -8.00 -5.41 -19.81
CA VAL A 423 -7.67 -4.13 -20.41
C VAL A 423 -8.61 -3.88 -21.58
N PHE A 424 -9.25 -2.74 -21.56
CA PHE A 424 -10.18 -2.29 -22.58
C PHE A 424 -9.68 -1.03 -23.27
N GLU A 425 -10.08 -0.86 -24.51
CA GLU A 425 -10.00 0.39 -25.26
C GLU A 425 -11.40 0.93 -25.50
N TYR A 426 -11.59 2.20 -25.09
CA TYR A 426 -12.86 2.92 -25.25
C TYR A 426 -12.70 3.98 -26.31
N GLU A 427 -13.48 3.90 -27.37
CA GLU A 427 -13.52 4.92 -28.42
C GLU A 427 -14.29 6.16 -27.93
N LEU A 428 -13.60 7.27 -27.78
CA LEU A 428 -14.11 8.49 -27.16
C LEU A 428 -15.33 9.06 -27.90
N SER A 429 -15.35 8.99 -29.23
CA SER A 429 -16.43 9.51 -30.07
C SER A 429 -17.69 8.67 -29.99
N THR A 430 -17.59 7.35 -30.14
CA THR A 430 -18.74 6.44 -30.24
C THR A 430 -19.20 5.93 -28.87
N GLY A 431 -18.28 5.80 -27.92
CA GLY A 431 -18.53 5.17 -26.63
C GLY A 431 -18.43 3.66 -26.65
N LYS A 432 -17.85 3.07 -27.69
CA LYS A 432 -17.66 1.62 -27.80
C LYS A 432 -16.43 1.19 -27.02
N SER A 433 -16.63 0.21 -26.11
CA SER A 433 -15.52 -0.50 -25.44
C SER A 433 -15.15 -1.78 -26.20
N THR A 434 -13.85 -2.02 -26.37
CA THR A 434 -13.33 -3.24 -26.98
C THR A 434 -12.33 -3.87 -25.99
N LEU A 435 -12.54 -5.14 -25.67
CA LEU A 435 -11.58 -5.90 -24.86
C LEU A 435 -10.31 -6.14 -25.69
N LEU A 436 -9.17 -5.64 -25.17
CA LEU A 436 -7.88 -5.86 -25.80
C LEU A 436 -7.15 -7.08 -25.23
N LYS A 437 -7.24 -7.24 -23.90
CA LYS A 437 -6.59 -8.35 -23.21
C LYS A 437 -7.29 -8.65 -21.89
N GLN A 438 -7.43 -9.92 -21.58
CA GLN A 438 -7.77 -10.41 -20.25
C GLN A 438 -6.61 -11.24 -19.72
N GLN A 439 -6.27 -11.05 -18.44
CA GLN A 439 -5.29 -11.88 -17.76
C GLN A 439 -5.69 -13.34 -17.83
N GLU A 440 -4.86 -14.16 -18.46
CA GLU A 440 -5.03 -15.61 -18.47
C GLU A 440 -4.60 -16.20 -17.13
N ILE A 441 -5.41 -17.14 -16.62
CA ILE A 441 -5.09 -17.93 -15.43
C ILE A 441 -4.92 -19.38 -15.88
N PRO A 442 -3.68 -19.83 -16.11
CA PRO A 442 -3.42 -21.22 -16.43
C PRO A 442 -3.96 -22.16 -15.34
N GLY A 443 -4.31 -23.38 -15.70
CA GLY A 443 -4.83 -24.37 -14.76
C GLY A 443 -6.36 -24.44 -14.64
N GLY A 444 -7.11 -23.61 -15.40
CA GLY A 444 -8.57 -23.79 -15.54
C GLY A 444 -9.41 -23.01 -14.53
N PHE A 445 -9.10 -21.76 -14.29
CA PHE A 445 -9.91 -20.86 -13.47
C PHE A 445 -11.28 -20.58 -14.13
N ASN A 446 -12.36 -20.82 -13.36
CA ASN A 446 -13.72 -20.47 -13.77
C ASN A 446 -14.32 -19.47 -12.77
N PRO A 447 -14.52 -18.19 -13.15
CA PRO A 447 -15.08 -17.17 -12.27
C PRO A 447 -16.48 -17.52 -11.72
N ASP A 448 -17.23 -18.34 -12.43
CA ASP A 448 -18.60 -18.70 -12.03
C ASP A 448 -18.66 -19.72 -10.89
N ASP A 449 -17.55 -20.31 -10.48
CA ASP A 449 -17.44 -21.17 -9.30
C ASP A 449 -17.43 -20.37 -7.99
N TYR A 450 -17.24 -19.05 -8.06
CA TYR A 450 -17.08 -18.16 -6.93
C TYR A 450 -18.23 -17.16 -6.82
N ALA A 451 -18.70 -16.95 -5.59
CA ALA A 451 -19.63 -15.88 -5.24
C ALA A 451 -18.86 -14.64 -4.83
N VAL A 452 -19.35 -13.48 -5.26
CA VAL A 452 -18.86 -12.16 -4.81
C VAL A 452 -20.04 -11.42 -4.22
N GLU A 453 -19.87 -10.92 -3.00
CA GLU A 453 -20.91 -10.17 -2.28
C GLU A 453 -20.35 -8.85 -1.75
N ARG A 454 -21.21 -7.85 -1.66
CA ARG A 454 -20.96 -6.64 -0.90
C ARG A 454 -21.84 -6.64 0.34
N VAL A 455 -21.23 -6.61 1.50
CA VAL A 455 -21.94 -6.60 2.80
C VAL A 455 -21.54 -5.35 3.59
N TRP A 456 -22.34 -5.01 4.59
CA TRP A 456 -22.16 -3.82 5.40
C TRP A 456 -22.11 -4.19 6.87
N ALA A 457 -21.05 -3.73 7.55
CA ALA A 457 -20.95 -3.79 9.01
C ALA A 457 -21.41 -2.47 9.61
N THR A 458 -22.06 -2.52 10.77
CA THR A 458 -22.44 -1.32 11.50
C THR A 458 -21.39 -1.04 12.56
N ALA A 459 -20.63 0.03 12.42
CA ALA A 459 -19.66 0.48 13.41
C ALA A 459 -20.33 0.92 14.71
N SER A 460 -19.57 1.02 15.78
CA SER A 460 -20.08 1.36 17.12
C SER A 460 -20.75 2.73 17.21
N ASP A 461 -20.42 3.63 16.30
CA ASP A 461 -21.01 4.96 16.13
C ASP A 461 -22.19 5.00 15.12
N GLY A 462 -22.60 3.83 14.59
CA GLY A 462 -23.72 3.66 13.67
C GLY A 462 -23.35 3.82 12.20
N VAL A 463 -22.09 4.12 11.87
CA VAL A 463 -21.61 4.23 10.48
C VAL A 463 -21.65 2.87 9.80
N GLN A 464 -22.08 2.83 8.53
CA GLN A 464 -22.13 1.62 7.73
C GLN A 464 -20.80 1.45 6.96
N VAL A 465 -20.06 0.40 7.28
CA VAL A 465 -18.73 0.09 6.70
C VAL A 465 -18.89 -1.02 5.66
N PRO A 466 -18.56 -0.76 4.37
CA PRO A 466 -18.68 -1.78 3.34
C PRO A 466 -17.53 -2.79 3.39
N MET A 467 -17.86 -4.03 3.02
CA MET A 467 -16.90 -5.12 2.76
C MET A 467 -17.18 -5.78 1.42
N SER A 468 -16.13 -6.09 0.70
CA SER A 468 -16.16 -6.91 -0.52
C SER A 468 -15.70 -8.32 -0.16
N ILE A 469 -16.50 -9.33 -0.47
CA ILE A 469 -16.26 -10.72 -0.04
C ILE A 469 -16.27 -11.64 -1.26
N VAL A 470 -15.34 -12.61 -1.31
CA VAL A 470 -15.32 -13.70 -2.28
C VAL A 470 -15.14 -15.05 -1.59
N TYR A 471 -15.84 -16.07 -2.10
CA TYR A 471 -15.76 -17.44 -1.61
C TYR A 471 -16.29 -18.43 -2.67
N LYS A 472 -16.00 -19.73 -2.54
CA LYS A 472 -16.60 -20.77 -3.41
C LYS A 472 -18.11 -20.85 -3.21
N LYS A 473 -18.90 -20.92 -4.28
CA LYS A 473 -20.37 -21.05 -4.23
C LYS A 473 -20.86 -22.29 -3.47
N SER A 474 -20.04 -23.34 -3.40
CA SER A 474 -20.32 -24.55 -2.64
C SER A 474 -20.19 -24.41 -1.11
N LEU A 475 -19.63 -23.30 -0.65
CA LEU A 475 -19.40 -23.03 0.76
C LEU A 475 -20.72 -22.83 1.51
N LYS A 476 -20.83 -23.39 2.72
CA LYS A 476 -21.99 -23.19 3.60
C LYS A 476 -21.68 -22.09 4.61
N LYS A 477 -22.59 -21.14 4.77
CA LYS A 477 -22.50 -20.08 5.78
C LYS A 477 -23.03 -20.61 7.14
N ASP A 478 -22.24 -21.46 7.80
CA ASP A 478 -22.58 -22.09 9.09
C ASP A 478 -21.58 -21.75 10.21
N GLY A 479 -20.60 -20.89 9.91
CA GLY A 479 -19.54 -20.50 10.83
C GLY A 479 -18.36 -21.46 10.87
N SER A 480 -18.36 -22.53 10.09
CA SER A 480 -17.29 -23.53 10.10
C SER A 480 -16.10 -23.20 9.19
N ASN A 481 -16.23 -22.21 8.33
CA ASN A 481 -15.22 -21.90 7.33
C ASN A 481 -14.10 -21.02 7.89
N PRO A 482 -12.86 -21.22 7.49
CA PRO A 482 -11.81 -20.25 7.74
C PRO A 482 -12.03 -18.98 6.89
N ALA A 483 -11.55 -17.85 7.40
CA ALA A 483 -11.62 -16.57 6.68
C ALA A 483 -10.34 -15.78 6.81
N LEU A 484 -10.06 -14.95 5.80
CA LEU A 484 -9.02 -13.93 5.82
C LEU A 484 -9.68 -12.57 5.60
N LEU A 485 -9.54 -11.67 6.57
CA LEU A 485 -9.98 -10.28 6.47
C LEU A 485 -8.76 -9.37 6.29
N TYR A 486 -8.81 -8.53 5.27
CA TYR A 486 -7.76 -7.58 4.90
C TYR A 486 -8.29 -6.15 4.92
N SER A 487 -7.45 -5.21 5.30
CA SER A 487 -7.64 -3.77 5.04
C SER A 487 -6.33 -3.00 5.18
N TYR A 488 -6.36 -1.69 4.83
CA TYR A 488 -5.25 -0.75 5.00
C TYR A 488 -5.62 0.41 5.94
N GLY A 489 -6.56 1.25 5.55
CA GLY A 489 -7.23 2.25 6.40
C GLY A 489 -6.39 3.50 6.72
N SER A 490 -5.55 3.99 5.82
CA SER A 490 -4.72 5.18 6.02
C SER A 490 -4.45 5.92 4.71
N TYR A 491 -4.03 7.18 4.81
CA TYR A 491 -3.61 8.04 3.68
C TYR A 491 -4.69 8.26 2.60
N GLY A 492 -5.94 8.04 2.91
CA GLY A 492 -6.99 8.07 1.91
C GLY A 492 -6.88 6.97 0.84
N ALA A 493 -6.01 5.96 1.06
CA ALA A 493 -5.85 4.83 0.15
C ALA A 493 -7.06 3.90 0.23
N SER A 494 -7.79 3.77 -0.87
CA SER A 494 -8.96 2.90 -0.95
C SER A 494 -8.57 1.43 -1.02
N SER A 495 -9.32 0.59 -0.31
CA SER A 495 -9.15 -0.87 -0.31
C SER A 495 -10.00 -1.48 -1.42
N ASP A 496 -9.50 -1.44 -2.65
CA ASP A 496 -10.21 -1.85 -3.85
C ASP A 496 -10.26 -3.37 -4.04
N ALA A 497 -11.30 -3.83 -4.73
CA ALA A 497 -11.57 -5.24 -4.99
C ALA A 497 -10.83 -5.74 -6.24
N TYR A 498 -9.55 -6.11 -6.10
CA TYR A 498 -8.74 -6.69 -7.19
C TYR A 498 -8.78 -8.22 -7.20
N PHE A 499 -8.60 -8.79 -8.38
CA PHE A 499 -8.33 -10.22 -8.53
C PHE A 499 -6.88 -10.53 -8.10
N ILE A 500 -6.73 -11.32 -7.04
CA ILE A 500 -5.43 -11.73 -6.50
C ILE A 500 -5.28 -13.24 -6.68
N SER A 501 -4.65 -13.69 -7.78
CA SER A 501 -4.56 -15.12 -8.14
C SER A 501 -3.90 -16.00 -7.08
N SER A 502 -2.95 -15.47 -6.29
CA SER A 502 -2.30 -16.19 -5.19
C SER A 502 -3.27 -16.55 -4.05
N PHE A 503 -4.25 -15.69 -3.75
CA PHE A 503 -5.22 -15.93 -2.67
C PHE A 503 -6.25 -17.02 -3.02
N TYR A 504 -6.32 -17.43 -4.28
CA TYR A 504 -7.11 -18.60 -4.67
C TYR A 504 -6.56 -19.90 -4.08
N SER A 505 -5.30 -19.95 -3.66
CA SER A 505 -4.78 -21.06 -2.85
C SER A 505 -5.47 -21.18 -1.47
N LEU A 506 -5.96 -20.05 -0.90
CA LEU A 506 -6.81 -20.05 0.29
C LEU A 506 -8.28 -20.35 -0.06
N ILE A 507 -8.84 -19.61 -1.03
CA ILE A 507 -10.27 -19.69 -1.40
C ILE A 507 -10.63 -21.11 -1.87
N ASP A 508 -9.73 -21.76 -2.61
CA ASP A 508 -9.91 -23.14 -3.07
C ASP A 508 -9.89 -24.18 -1.96
N ARG A 509 -9.30 -23.84 -0.80
CA ARG A 509 -9.31 -24.62 0.43
C ARG A 509 -10.45 -24.25 1.38
N GLY A 510 -11.47 -23.54 0.87
CA GLY A 510 -12.70 -23.20 1.62
C GLY A 510 -12.63 -21.92 2.43
N PHE A 511 -11.64 -21.06 2.21
CA PHE A 511 -11.59 -19.74 2.83
C PHE A 511 -12.63 -18.79 2.24
N VAL A 512 -13.14 -17.93 3.14
CA VAL A 512 -13.78 -16.68 2.77
C VAL A 512 -12.70 -15.60 2.76
N PHE A 513 -12.53 -14.88 1.65
CA PHE A 513 -11.66 -13.72 1.60
C PHE A 513 -12.49 -12.45 1.59
N ALA A 514 -12.19 -11.53 2.51
CA ALA A 514 -12.91 -10.27 2.69
C ALA A 514 -11.94 -9.09 2.71
N ILE A 515 -12.34 -8.00 2.04
CA ILE A 515 -11.65 -6.70 2.08
C ILE A 515 -12.61 -5.71 2.74
N ALA A 516 -12.19 -5.13 3.89
CA ALA A 516 -12.95 -4.10 4.58
C ALA A 516 -12.55 -2.70 4.08
N GLN A 517 -13.53 -1.89 3.72
CA GLN A 517 -13.35 -0.53 3.22
C GLN A 517 -13.58 0.46 4.38
N ILE A 518 -12.65 0.47 5.32
CA ILE A 518 -12.74 1.18 6.60
C ILE A 518 -12.36 2.66 6.50
N ARG A 519 -12.79 3.48 7.45
CA ARG A 519 -12.37 4.89 7.55
C ARG A 519 -10.85 5.00 7.69
N GLY A 520 -10.31 6.08 7.11
CA GLY A 520 -8.88 6.29 6.89
C GLY A 520 -8.44 5.96 5.46
N GLY A 521 -9.21 5.12 4.72
CA GLY A 521 -9.26 5.11 3.27
C GLY A 521 -10.18 6.21 2.73
N SER A 522 -10.30 6.35 1.41
CA SER A 522 -11.25 7.25 0.77
C SER A 522 -12.34 6.50 -0.02
N ASP A 523 -12.60 5.26 0.35
CA ASP A 523 -13.53 4.36 -0.35
C ASP A 523 -14.93 4.98 -0.51
N MET A 524 -15.41 5.69 0.50
CA MET A 524 -16.71 6.37 0.50
C MET A 524 -16.60 7.88 0.25
N GLY A 525 -15.49 8.36 -0.31
CA GLY A 525 -15.19 9.76 -0.55
C GLY A 525 -14.19 10.33 0.47
N GLU A 526 -13.84 11.60 0.31
CA GLU A 526 -12.77 12.22 1.11
C GLU A 526 -13.14 12.36 2.60
N GLN A 527 -14.43 12.57 2.92
CA GLN A 527 -14.86 12.61 4.31
C GLN A 527 -14.58 11.29 5.06
N TRP A 528 -14.54 10.16 4.34
CA TRP A 528 -14.19 8.85 4.89
C TRP A 528 -12.74 8.79 5.37
N TYR A 529 -11.86 9.46 4.64
CA TYR A 529 -10.46 9.66 5.02
C TYR A 529 -10.35 10.60 6.23
N GLU A 530 -10.99 11.77 6.17
CA GLU A 530 -11.00 12.75 7.26
C GLU A 530 -11.52 12.17 8.59
N ASP A 531 -12.42 11.20 8.53
CA ASP A 531 -12.99 10.55 9.71
C ASP A 531 -12.14 9.35 10.22
N GLY A 532 -10.98 9.08 9.60
CA GLY A 532 -10.07 8.00 9.98
C GLY A 532 -8.61 8.42 10.18
N LYS A 533 -8.31 9.74 10.27
CA LYS A 533 -6.96 10.27 10.52
C LYS A 533 -6.88 11.15 11.76
N LEU A 534 -5.67 11.54 12.14
CA LEU A 534 -5.42 12.45 13.28
C LEU A 534 -6.15 11.98 14.55
N LEU A 535 -6.88 12.86 15.21
CA LEU A 535 -7.66 12.58 16.44
C LEU A 535 -8.88 11.67 16.21
N LYS A 536 -9.11 11.21 14.98
CA LYS A 536 -10.16 10.25 14.63
C LYS A 536 -9.62 8.88 14.21
N LYS A 537 -8.32 8.65 14.27
CA LYS A 537 -7.64 7.42 13.81
C LYS A 537 -8.24 6.15 14.40
N LYS A 538 -8.73 6.17 15.62
CA LYS A 538 -9.36 5.00 16.26
C LYS A 538 -10.59 4.49 15.53
N ASN A 539 -11.27 5.31 14.72
CA ASN A 539 -12.39 4.87 13.90
C ASN A 539 -11.96 3.78 12.90
N THR A 540 -10.74 3.86 12.37
CA THR A 540 -10.15 2.82 11.52
C THR A 540 -10.18 1.44 12.20
N PHE A 541 -9.78 1.39 13.48
CA PHE A 541 -9.68 0.15 14.23
C PHE A 541 -11.07 -0.39 14.62
N THR A 542 -11.97 0.48 15.07
CA THR A 542 -13.34 0.08 15.44
C THR A 542 -14.16 -0.36 14.23
N ASP A 543 -13.97 0.25 13.07
CA ASP A 543 -14.59 -0.19 11.82
C ASP A 543 -14.14 -1.60 11.43
N PHE A 544 -12.84 -1.88 11.51
CA PHE A 544 -12.30 -3.20 11.20
C PHE A 544 -12.78 -4.28 12.18
N ILE A 545 -12.83 -3.97 13.47
CA ILE A 545 -13.40 -4.85 14.48
C ILE A 545 -14.88 -5.16 14.16
N SER A 546 -15.67 -4.15 13.79
CA SER A 546 -17.08 -4.33 13.42
C SER A 546 -17.25 -5.19 12.16
N CYS A 547 -16.32 -5.08 11.20
CA CYS A 547 -16.26 -5.95 10.03
C CYS A 547 -15.98 -7.40 10.42
N ALA A 548 -15.04 -7.65 11.33
CA ALA A 548 -14.73 -8.98 11.85
C ALA A 548 -15.94 -9.58 12.60
N GLU A 549 -16.57 -8.81 13.47
CA GLU A 549 -17.79 -9.22 14.20
C GLU A 549 -18.94 -9.54 13.24
N LYS A 550 -19.10 -8.76 12.16
CA LYS A 550 -20.12 -9.01 11.13
C LYS A 550 -19.88 -10.32 10.38
N LEU A 551 -18.65 -10.64 10.00
CA LEU A 551 -18.31 -11.92 9.36
C LEU A 551 -18.66 -13.11 10.26
N ILE A 552 -18.41 -12.99 11.58
CA ILE A 552 -18.75 -14.02 12.57
C ILE A 552 -20.28 -14.12 12.75
N ALA A 553 -20.96 -12.98 12.93
CA ALA A 553 -22.41 -12.93 13.14
C ALA A 553 -23.20 -13.50 11.94
N ASP A 554 -22.75 -13.22 10.73
CA ASP A 554 -23.35 -13.74 9.48
C ASP A 554 -22.90 -15.18 9.17
N LYS A 555 -22.14 -15.80 10.06
CA LYS A 555 -21.66 -17.18 9.93
C LYS A 555 -20.80 -17.45 8.69
N PHE A 556 -20.10 -16.46 8.20
CA PHE A 556 -19.04 -16.69 7.22
C PHE A 556 -17.88 -17.45 7.85
N THR A 557 -17.59 -17.18 9.12
CA THR A 557 -16.49 -17.78 9.90
C THR A 557 -16.80 -17.77 11.40
N ALA A 558 -15.85 -18.21 12.22
CA ALA A 558 -15.84 -18.08 13.68
C ALA A 558 -14.49 -17.49 14.13
N SER A 559 -14.40 -16.97 15.35
CA SER A 559 -13.20 -16.31 15.88
C SER A 559 -11.96 -17.23 15.90
N ASP A 560 -12.15 -18.52 16.15
CA ASP A 560 -11.08 -19.54 16.13
C ASP A 560 -10.58 -19.91 14.72
N LYS A 561 -11.15 -19.30 13.67
CA LYS A 561 -10.83 -19.52 12.24
C LYS A 561 -10.63 -18.24 11.45
N LEU A 562 -10.77 -17.09 12.08
CA LEU A 562 -10.59 -15.80 11.43
C LEU A 562 -9.13 -15.36 11.49
N ALA A 563 -8.51 -15.28 10.32
CA ALA A 563 -7.21 -14.66 10.12
C ALA A 563 -7.38 -13.20 9.68
N ILE A 564 -6.46 -12.34 10.08
CA ILE A 564 -6.35 -10.96 9.61
C ILE A 564 -4.95 -10.69 9.06
N MET A 565 -4.87 -9.81 8.06
CA MET A 565 -3.62 -9.41 7.41
C MET A 565 -3.62 -7.92 7.13
N GLY A 566 -2.46 -7.28 7.30
CA GLY A 566 -2.23 -5.90 6.93
C GLY A 566 -0.75 -5.56 6.90
N GLY A 567 -0.36 -4.69 5.95
CA GLY A 567 1.03 -4.26 5.76
C GLY A 567 1.21 -2.77 6.02
N SER A 568 2.42 -2.35 6.46
CA SER A 568 2.73 -0.93 6.67
C SER A 568 1.75 -0.27 7.67
N ALA A 569 1.01 0.75 7.28
CA ALA A 569 -0.08 1.32 8.07
C ALA A 569 -1.24 0.31 8.30
N GLY A 570 -1.46 -0.66 7.39
CA GLY A 570 -2.31 -1.82 7.64
C GLY A 570 -1.73 -2.76 8.71
N GLY A 571 -0.42 -2.77 8.89
CA GLY A 571 0.28 -3.42 10.02
C GLY A 571 0.00 -2.73 11.36
N LEU A 572 -0.07 -1.39 11.38
CA LEU A 572 -0.60 -0.63 12.52
C LEU A 572 -2.02 -1.08 12.85
N LEU A 573 -2.89 -1.17 11.84
CA LEU A 573 -4.26 -1.63 11.99
C LEU A 573 -4.34 -2.99 12.70
N VAL A 574 -3.68 -4.01 12.13
CA VAL A 574 -3.77 -5.37 12.68
C VAL A 574 -3.07 -5.51 14.03
N GLY A 575 -2.00 -4.75 14.29
CA GLY A 575 -1.35 -4.67 15.60
C GLY A 575 -2.24 -4.03 16.66
N ALA A 576 -2.93 -2.93 16.32
CA ALA A 576 -3.84 -2.24 17.23
C ALA A 576 -5.05 -3.10 17.57
N VAL A 577 -5.71 -3.73 16.59
CA VAL A 577 -6.88 -4.56 16.85
C VAL A 577 -6.54 -5.86 17.59
N ALA A 578 -5.34 -6.41 17.38
CA ALA A 578 -4.84 -7.53 18.15
C ALA A 578 -4.62 -7.19 19.64
N ASN A 579 -4.25 -5.94 19.96
CA ASN A 579 -4.21 -5.46 21.34
C ASN A 579 -5.60 -5.21 21.93
N MET A 580 -6.53 -4.70 21.11
CA MET A 580 -7.87 -4.28 21.55
C MET A 580 -8.83 -5.46 21.73
N ARG A 581 -8.84 -6.42 20.80
CA ARG A 581 -9.81 -7.52 20.73
C ARG A 581 -9.12 -8.83 20.28
N PRO A 582 -8.12 -9.32 21.03
CA PRO A 582 -7.35 -10.51 20.64
C PRO A 582 -8.22 -11.77 20.48
N GLU A 583 -9.33 -11.85 21.20
CA GLU A 583 -10.24 -13.00 21.18
C GLU A 583 -11.06 -13.16 19.90
N LEU A 584 -11.07 -12.16 19.05
CA LEU A 584 -11.77 -12.21 17.74
C LEU A 584 -10.96 -12.96 16.66
N PHE A 585 -9.67 -13.11 16.84
CA PHE A 585 -8.77 -13.55 15.80
C PHE A 585 -8.01 -14.83 16.19
N ASN A 586 -7.92 -15.77 15.26
CA ASN A 586 -7.06 -16.93 15.38
C ASN A 586 -5.61 -16.61 14.99
N THR A 587 -5.45 -15.83 13.91
CA THR A 587 -4.17 -15.57 13.27
C THR A 587 -4.05 -14.12 12.82
N VAL A 588 -2.87 -13.54 13.04
CA VAL A 588 -2.50 -12.19 12.56
C VAL A 588 -1.24 -12.29 11.71
N VAL A 589 -1.28 -11.75 10.49
CA VAL A 589 -0.09 -11.52 9.65
C VAL A 589 0.13 -10.01 9.56
N ALA A 590 1.17 -9.53 10.22
CA ALA A 590 1.56 -8.13 10.24
C ALA A 590 2.82 -7.94 9.37
N GLN A 591 2.64 -7.38 8.18
CA GLN A 591 3.72 -7.21 7.20
C GLN A 591 4.33 -5.82 7.33
N VAL A 592 5.65 -5.74 7.51
CA VAL A 592 6.40 -4.47 7.65
C VAL A 592 5.64 -3.43 8.49
N PRO A 593 5.16 -3.80 9.70
CA PRO A 593 4.10 -3.07 10.38
C PRO A 593 4.61 -1.79 11.05
N PHE A 594 3.88 -0.67 10.84
CA PHE A 594 4.08 0.60 11.55
C PHE A 594 3.46 0.50 12.96
N VAL A 595 4.25 0.07 13.93
CA VAL A 595 3.76 -0.29 15.28
C VAL A 595 4.37 0.49 16.43
N ASP A 596 5.49 1.17 16.21
CA ASP A 596 6.20 2.00 17.21
C ASP A 596 5.95 3.49 16.96
N VAL A 597 4.65 3.84 16.91
CA VAL A 597 4.16 5.13 16.41
C VAL A 597 4.82 6.34 17.09
N ILE A 598 4.97 6.30 18.41
CA ILE A 598 5.51 7.44 19.15
C ILE A 598 6.98 7.67 18.83
N ASN A 599 7.82 6.63 18.88
CA ASN A 599 9.26 6.78 18.64
C ASN A 599 9.52 7.18 17.18
N THR A 600 8.80 6.59 16.23
CA THR A 600 8.95 6.92 14.81
C THR A 600 8.50 8.35 14.52
N MET A 601 7.37 8.79 15.07
CA MET A 601 6.87 10.15 14.84
C MET A 601 7.62 11.24 15.61
N LEU A 602 8.46 10.89 16.60
CA LEU A 602 9.39 11.80 17.25
C LEU A 602 10.75 11.90 16.53
N ASP A 603 11.07 10.97 15.65
CA ASP A 603 12.37 10.90 14.96
C ASP A 603 12.31 11.56 13.57
N THR A 604 12.58 12.86 13.50
CA THR A 604 12.59 13.64 12.25
C THR A 604 13.73 13.26 11.28
N SER A 605 14.66 12.41 11.68
CA SER A 605 15.69 11.88 10.78
C SER A 605 15.16 10.80 9.83
N LEU A 606 13.98 10.25 10.12
CA LEU A 606 13.34 9.25 9.26
C LEU A 606 12.66 9.89 8.03
N PRO A 607 12.60 9.18 6.90
CA PRO A 607 12.18 9.74 5.61
C PRO A 607 10.78 10.37 5.59
N LEU A 608 9.82 9.79 6.30
CA LEU A 608 8.41 10.16 6.19
C LEU A 608 7.90 11.01 7.36
N THR A 609 8.59 11.03 8.50
CA THR A 609 8.07 11.53 9.78
C THR A 609 7.46 12.93 9.71
N THR A 610 8.19 13.91 9.16
CA THR A 610 7.72 15.31 9.16
C THR A 610 6.51 15.53 8.27
N GLN A 611 6.42 14.82 7.15
CA GLN A 611 5.28 14.85 6.25
C GLN A 611 4.05 14.20 6.89
N GLU A 612 4.24 13.11 7.62
CA GLU A 612 3.16 12.31 8.20
C GLU A 612 2.53 12.93 9.46
N TYR A 613 2.99 14.11 9.90
CA TYR A 613 2.28 14.87 10.93
C TYR A 613 0.85 15.24 10.53
N GLU A 614 0.55 15.33 9.23
CA GLU A 614 -0.80 15.59 8.74
C GLU A 614 -1.69 14.32 8.67
N GLU A 615 -1.09 13.14 8.78
CA GLU A 615 -1.81 11.86 8.87
C GLU A 615 -2.03 11.42 10.33
N TRP A 616 -0.94 11.39 11.12
CA TRP A 616 -0.95 10.85 12.48
C TRP A 616 -1.09 11.92 13.56
N GLY A 617 -0.69 13.16 13.28
CA GLY A 617 -0.49 14.24 14.24
C GLY A 617 0.97 14.44 14.59
N ASN A 618 1.30 15.62 15.14
CA ASN A 618 2.63 15.95 15.61
C ASN A 618 2.80 15.60 17.10
N PRO A 619 3.56 14.58 17.49
CA PRO A 619 3.72 14.18 18.88
C PRO A 619 4.46 15.22 19.76
N ASN A 620 5.04 16.27 19.17
CA ASN A 620 5.54 17.42 19.91
C ASN A 620 4.41 18.32 20.45
N GLU A 621 3.17 18.03 20.11
CA GLU A 621 1.96 18.65 20.64
C GLU A 621 1.26 17.64 21.57
N GLU A 622 0.96 18.05 22.82
CA GLU A 622 0.48 17.17 23.91
C GLU A 622 -0.79 16.39 23.54
N GLU A 623 -1.71 17.03 22.80
CA GLU A 623 -2.98 16.39 22.39
C GLU A 623 -2.72 15.21 21.45
N TYR A 624 -1.90 15.41 20.41
CA TYR A 624 -1.55 14.35 19.45
C TYR A 624 -0.71 13.26 20.10
N TYR A 625 0.27 13.64 20.94
CA TYR A 625 1.06 12.67 21.70
C TYR A 625 0.18 11.72 22.49
N LYS A 626 -0.71 12.27 23.33
CA LYS A 626 -1.61 11.46 24.18
C LYS A 626 -2.57 10.59 23.33
N TYR A 627 -3.02 11.13 22.22
CA TYR A 627 -3.93 10.38 21.35
C TYR A 627 -3.20 9.22 20.65
N MET A 628 -2.02 9.47 20.05
CA MET A 628 -1.20 8.42 19.44
C MET A 628 -0.79 7.35 20.45
N LEU A 629 -0.34 7.75 21.64
CA LEU A 629 0.03 6.84 22.72
C LEU A 629 -1.15 5.90 23.07
N SER A 630 -2.38 6.36 22.98
CA SER A 630 -3.57 5.60 23.31
C SER A 630 -3.92 4.48 22.32
N TYR A 631 -3.25 4.40 21.16
CA TYR A 631 -3.46 3.35 20.16
C TYR A 631 -2.18 2.73 19.59
N SER A 632 -1.01 3.34 19.78
CA SER A 632 0.28 2.81 19.31
C SER A 632 0.44 1.35 19.72
N PRO A 633 0.54 0.39 18.76
CA PRO A 633 0.55 -1.03 19.10
C PRO A 633 1.65 -1.42 20.07
N TYR A 634 2.87 -0.91 19.86
CA TYR A 634 4.01 -1.20 20.72
C TYR A 634 3.79 -0.74 22.16
N ASP A 635 3.24 0.47 22.35
CA ASP A 635 3.00 1.05 23.68
C ASP A 635 1.83 0.38 24.42
N ASN A 636 0.87 -0.20 23.69
CA ASN A 636 -0.33 -0.81 24.25
C ASN A 636 -0.27 -2.33 24.39
N ILE A 637 0.89 -2.97 24.25
CA ILE A 637 1.06 -4.38 24.58
C ILE A 637 0.82 -4.59 26.08
N LYS A 638 0.00 -5.60 26.41
CA LYS A 638 -0.41 -5.95 27.77
C LYS A 638 -0.11 -7.42 28.08
N ALA A 639 -0.09 -7.77 29.36
CA ALA A 639 -0.09 -9.14 29.80
C ALA A 639 -1.48 -9.75 29.56
N GLN A 640 -1.67 -10.34 28.38
CA GLN A 640 -2.92 -10.98 27.93
C GLN A 640 -2.61 -12.08 26.91
N ASN A 641 -3.65 -12.87 26.58
CA ASN A 641 -3.54 -13.83 25.48
C ASN A 641 -3.62 -13.10 24.15
N TYR A 642 -2.74 -13.49 23.21
CA TYR A 642 -2.70 -12.97 21.84
C TYR A 642 -3.00 -14.09 20.84
N PRO A 643 -3.50 -13.77 19.62
CA PRO A 643 -3.63 -14.75 18.54
C PRO A 643 -2.27 -15.29 18.11
N ASN A 644 -2.25 -16.31 17.24
CA ASN A 644 -1.03 -16.66 16.53
C ASN A 644 -0.59 -15.49 15.65
N MET A 645 0.69 -15.13 15.70
CA MET A 645 1.18 -13.94 14.98
C MET A 645 2.42 -14.28 14.14
N LEU A 646 2.39 -13.84 12.88
CA LEU A 646 3.54 -13.75 12.01
C LEU A 646 3.80 -12.27 11.73
N ILE A 647 4.98 -11.80 12.10
CA ILE A 647 5.44 -10.44 11.87
C ILE A 647 6.57 -10.51 10.85
N THR A 648 6.47 -9.76 9.74
CA THR A 648 7.54 -9.71 8.74
C THR A 648 8.17 -8.33 8.67
N GLY A 649 9.43 -8.25 8.20
CA GLY A 649 10.15 -7.00 8.04
C GLY A 649 11.26 -7.09 6.99
N GLY A 650 11.76 -5.96 6.51
CA GLY A 650 12.92 -5.85 5.64
C GLY A 650 14.04 -5.06 6.33
N LEU A 651 15.27 -5.59 6.31
CA LEU A 651 16.40 -4.91 6.97
C LEU A 651 16.70 -3.54 6.33
N ASN A 652 16.42 -3.40 5.04
CA ASN A 652 16.67 -2.18 4.26
C ASN A 652 15.39 -1.35 4.03
N ASP A 653 14.38 -1.54 4.86
CA ASP A 653 13.14 -0.80 4.76
C ASP A 653 13.36 0.68 5.06
N SER A 654 13.08 1.53 4.06
CA SER A 654 13.22 2.98 4.13
C SER A 654 11.90 3.71 4.45
N GLN A 655 10.79 2.99 4.64
CA GLN A 655 9.48 3.55 4.99
C GLN A 655 9.12 3.22 6.44
N VAL A 656 9.13 1.94 6.79
CA VAL A 656 8.93 1.46 8.17
C VAL A 656 10.16 0.67 8.57
N GLY A 657 11.02 1.26 9.39
CA GLY A 657 12.28 0.64 9.75
C GLY A 657 12.12 -0.74 10.41
N TYR A 658 13.03 -1.65 10.08
CA TYR A 658 13.06 -3.05 10.58
C TYR A 658 12.97 -3.15 12.11
N GLN A 659 13.37 -2.09 12.84
CA GLN A 659 13.32 -2.04 14.30
C GLN A 659 11.88 -2.07 14.84
N GLU A 660 10.90 -1.56 14.10
CA GLU A 660 9.50 -1.58 14.55
C GLU A 660 8.95 -3.00 14.70
N PRO A 661 8.94 -3.86 13.65
CA PRO A 661 8.56 -5.26 13.80
C PRO A 661 9.43 -6.02 14.82
N ALA A 662 10.74 -5.74 14.89
CA ALA A 662 11.65 -6.41 15.82
C ALA A 662 11.33 -6.08 17.28
N LYS A 663 11.15 -4.80 17.61
CA LYS A 663 10.76 -4.33 18.95
C LYS A 663 9.38 -4.87 19.35
N PHE A 664 8.43 -4.84 18.41
CA PHE A 664 7.08 -5.33 18.64
C PHE A 664 7.06 -6.83 18.99
N ALA A 665 7.79 -7.65 18.21
CA ALA A 665 7.94 -9.06 18.50
C ALA A 665 8.61 -9.33 19.86
N ALA A 666 9.71 -8.61 20.18
CA ALA A 666 10.43 -8.73 21.43
C ALA A 666 9.53 -8.44 22.65
N LYS A 667 8.79 -7.33 22.60
CA LYS A 667 7.90 -6.92 23.71
C LYS A 667 6.69 -7.84 23.84
N LEU A 668 6.05 -8.24 22.73
CA LEU A 668 4.96 -9.22 22.72
C LEU A 668 5.39 -10.53 23.38
N ARG A 669 6.57 -11.05 23.00
CA ARG A 669 7.12 -12.30 23.56
C ARG A 669 7.33 -12.24 25.06
N ALA A 670 7.75 -11.07 25.57
CA ALA A 670 7.95 -10.86 27.01
C ALA A 670 6.63 -10.71 27.78
N MET A 671 5.56 -10.28 27.13
CA MET A 671 4.31 -9.86 27.81
C MET A 671 3.15 -10.85 27.63
N LYS A 672 3.10 -11.61 26.51
CA LYS A 672 1.98 -12.54 26.24
C LYS A 672 1.87 -13.63 27.31
N THR A 673 0.64 -14.04 27.61
CA THR A 673 0.35 -15.04 28.67
C THR A 673 -0.15 -16.38 28.12
N ASP A 674 -0.25 -16.51 26.81
CA ASP A 674 -0.68 -17.71 26.08
C ASP A 674 0.50 -18.50 25.51
N ASN A 675 0.21 -19.64 24.87
CA ASN A 675 1.17 -20.47 24.15
C ASN A 675 1.04 -20.38 22.62
N ASN A 676 0.28 -19.42 22.09
CA ASN A 676 0.13 -19.21 20.67
C ASN A 676 1.46 -18.82 20.02
N ILE A 677 1.65 -19.22 18.78
CA ILE A 677 2.88 -19.00 18.03
C ILE A 677 3.08 -17.50 17.75
N LEU A 678 4.28 -17.00 18.05
CA LEU A 678 4.73 -15.67 17.68
C LEU A 678 6.05 -15.79 16.90
N LEU A 679 6.04 -15.39 15.64
CA LEU A 679 7.20 -15.43 14.74
C LEU A 679 7.55 -14.04 14.26
N LEU A 680 8.86 -13.78 14.18
CA LEU A 680 9.43 -12.65 13.45
C LEU A 680 10.26 -13.21 12.30
N LYS A 681 10.01 -12.73 11.08
CA LYS A 681 10.80 -13.03 9.89
C LYS A 681 11.30 -11.74 9.26
N THR A 682 12.61 -11.50 9.28
CA THR A 682 13.23 -10.33 8.65
C THR A 682 13.93 -10.77 7.37
N ASN A 683 13.54 -10.21 6.23
CA ASN A 683 14.30 -10.36 4.99
C ASN A 683 15.54 -9.46 5.08
N MET A 684 16.74 -10.08 5.13
CA MET A 684 17.99 -9.36 5.36
C MET A 684 18.50 -8.59 4.13
N GLU A 685 17.92 -8.84 2.96
CA GLU A 685 18.36 -8.30 1.66
C GLU A 685 17.38 -7.25 1.08
N SER A 686 16.14 -7.21 1.56
CA SER A 686 15.08 -6.40 0.98
C SER A 686 14.65 -5.24 1.86
N GLY A 687 13.88 -4.31 1.24
CA GLY A 687 13.22 -3.19 1.90
C GLY A 687 11.72 -3.44 2.08
N HIS A 688 10.93 -2.35 2.02
CA HIS A 688 9.49 -2.33 2.34
C HIS A 688 8.64 -3.28 1.48
N GLY A 689 9.01 -3.48 0.22
CA GLY A 689 8.27 -4.34 -0.72
C GLY A 689 8.62 -5.83 -0.65
N GLY A 690 9.51 -6.26 0.25
CA GLY A 690 10.00 -7.64 0.29
C GLY A 690 10.89 -7.99 -0.91
N ALA A 691 10.90 -9.25 -1.30
CA ALA A 691 11.71 -9.74 -2.41
C ALA A 691 11.29 -9.10 -3.75
N THR A 692 12.26 -8.65 -4.55
CA THR A 692 12.03 -7.89 -5.77
C THR A 692 11.71 -8.71 -7.01
N GLY A 693 12.12 -9.98 -7.05
CA GLY A 693 11.78 -10.90 -8.14
C GLY A 693 10.37 -11.46 -8.02
N ARG A 694 9.62 -11.56 -9.15
CA ARG A 694 8.21 -11.99 -9.16
C ARG A 694 7.97 -13.37 -8.54
N PHE A 695 8.91 -14.31 -8.68
CA PHE A 695 8.79 -15.65 -8.10
C PHE A 695 9.34 -15.70 -6.67
N ASP A 696 10.29 -14.86 -6.32
CA ASP A 696 10.79 -14.77 -4.95
C ASP A 696 9.75 -14.11 -4.04
N ALA A 697 9.04 -13.08 -4.53
CA ALA A 697 7.87 -12.53 -3.85
C ALA A 697 6.74 -13.56 -3.65
N LEU A 698 6.53 -14.48 -4.61
CA LEU A 698 5.56 -15.57 -4.44
C LEU A 698 5.98 -16.58 -3.38
N LYS A 699 7.28 -16.80 -3.14
CA LYS A 699 7.74 -17.67 -2.04
C LYS A 699 7.41 -17.06 -0.68
N GLU A 700 7.58 -15.73 -0.53
CA GLU A 700 7.17 -15.01 0.68
C GLU A 700 5.64 -15.13 0.88
N THR A 701 4.85 -14.92 -0.17
CA THR A 701 3.39 -15.13 -0.11
C THR A 701 3.02 -16.57 0.25
N ALA A 702 3.70 -17.57 -0.33
CA ALA A 702 3.45 -18.97 -0.02
C ALA A 702 3.80 -19.32 1.45
N PHE A 703 4.85 -18.72 2.00
CA PHE A 703 5.21 -18.83 3.40
C PHE A 703 4.12 -18.27 4.34
N GLU A 704 3.62 -17.07 4.07
CA GLU A 704 2.56 -16.43 4.84
C GLU A 704 1.23 -17.21 4.77
N VAL A 705 0.84 -17.63 3.55
CA VAL A 705 -0.35 -18.46 3.33
C VAL A 705 -0.22 -19.81 4.03
N ALA A 706 0.97 -20.44 4.02
CA ALA A 706 1.21 -21.67 4.74
C ALA A 706 1.07 -21.49 6.26
N PHE A 707 1.53 -20.35 6.81
CA PHE A 707 1.31 -20.03 8.22
C PHE A 707 -0.19 -19.93 8.54
N ILE A 708 -0.96 -19.18 7.75
CA ILE A 708 -2.42 -19.03 7.95
C ILE A 708 -3.12 -20.40 7.90
N LEU A 709 -2.85 -21.20 6.88
CA LEU A 709 -3.46 -22.53 6.70
C LEU A 709 -3.14 -23.47 7.87
N ASN A 710 -1.87 -23.52 8.27
CA ASN A 710 -1.42 -24.37 9.37
C ASN A 710 -2.11 -23.99 10.70
N ARG A 711 -2.34 -22.68 10.95
CA ARG A 711 -3.00 -22.23 12.19
C ARG A 711 -4.48 -22.59 12.27
N VAL A 712 -5.15 -22.82 11.16
CA VAL A 712 -6.54 -23.31 11.10
C VAL A 712 -6.61 -24.82 10.84
N GLY A 713 -5.49 -25.54 10.92
CA GLY A 713 -5.42 -27.01 10.83
C GLY A 713 -5.42 -27.58 9.41
N ILE A 714 -5.16 -26.76 8.38
CA ILE A 714 -5.06 -27.18 6.97
C ILE A 714 -3.56 -27.33 6.63
N ASN A 715 -3.13 -28.53 6.24
CA ASN A 715 -1.72 -28.82 6.00
C ASN A 715 -1.45 -29.43 4.60
N ASP A 716 -2.40 -29.35 3.67
CA ASP A 716 -2.33 -29.95 2.34
C ASP A 716 -2.79 -28.99 1.20
#